data_f3d9b545ce90389443799440aa68e071
#
_entry.id   f3d9b545ce90389443799440aa68e071
#
_cell.length_a   1.000
_cell.length_b   1.000
_cell.length_c   1.000
_cell.angle_alpha   90.00
_cell.angle_beta   90.00
_cell.angle_gamma   90.00
#
_symmetry.space_group_name_H-M   'P 1'
#
loop_
_entity.id
_entity.type
_entity.pdbx_description
1 polymer ?
#
loop_
_entity_poly.entity_id
_entity_poly.type
_entity_poly.pdbx_seq_one_letter_code
_entity_poly.pdbx_strand_id
1 'polypeptide(L)'
;MIIGIRSVREMRKMRLRHWVCISMCMFMFLTGTIPAFADSGNTLELKLKVGSTIAVINGQQVVIGKPYIDHLTTMVPLGVFKKAFESQVRLENSNQVKVTYGTHTLSMTIDSHLAWVDGKKVKLDVAPTMKSDTLMVPVRFVAQGIGAKIGTGSVGEIVITLESTGDKVVTDDTNIDSDVGKTKLGNSYYNWTMNYPTGLIIGEGGGYESIASFNDSEESYYIEVHANKQEVELQAEDILQQLVEDAKDSGEVVLDRESYPLVTVPYARIVTKDSDGTIWEVRGYYDHEQLYEVYLADFKAQNYKEVSKYSTLLNSFKTNFNKQDKAVKDLSSVVNGMRNVYNGDYGISLDVPAGWDMDNENMYYESEDGSYLKLNVTSAPKGSNLEQWSGQMKKWLGESFVNESYKVVATYPIVISGSTALVNEVQYNYGDGWTTEYEVMLEKNGFRYYAEYGVPEDQKADLAYFKDIMKSIDIEYEVVSDTFGRMEEDAYLIDKSKIITKSSKAYKFKLNVPQFWTPMKDRFESSPIEYQYTGGRFMITAEPDTSVEEAVSQLRAYYNEATKKSKDLIIRGIENTTFAGVNATVFKLHQIKNGIPYEGVQILFSNNGITYTVTTALNDANATQVQKDALEKVLKSFAFTKLN
;
A
#
# COMPACT_ATOMS: atom_id res chain seq x y z
N MET A 1 8.08 2.27 -16.27
CA MET A 1 8.87 1.47 -15.32
C MET A 1 8.08 0.20 -15.04
N ILE A 2 8.27 -0.82 -15.83
CA ILE A 2 7.58 -2.10 -15.60
C ILE A 2 8.48 -2.90 -14.68
N ILE A 3 8.13 -2.88 -13.39
CA ILE A 3 8.57 -3.88 -12.42
C ILE A 3 7.92 -5.18 -12.86
N GLY A 4 8.72 -6.22 -13.07
CA GLY A 4 8.22 -7.52 -13.45
C GLY A 4 7.10 -7.94 -12.51
N ILE A 5 5.93 -8.11 -13.07
CA ILE A 5 4.73 -8.61 -12.41
C ILE A 5 5.06 -10.03 -11.91
N ARG A 6 5.54 -10.13 -10.67
CA ARG A 6 5.18 -11.30 -9.88
C ARG A 6 3.76 -11.01 -9.45
N SER A 7 2.87 -11.88 -9.86
CA SER A 7 1.46 -11.83 -9.58
C SER A 7 1.20 -11.25 -8.18
N VAL A 8 0.42 -10.18 -8.10
CA VAL A 8 -0.12 -9.59 -6.87
C VAL A 8 -0.76 -10.68 -5.97
N ARG A 9 -1.18 -11.79 -6.57
CA ARG A 9 -1.66 -13.00 -5.91
C ARG A 9 -0.65 -13.63 -4.93
N GLU A 10 0.66 -13.61 -5.20
CA GLU A 10 1.66 -14.15 -4.27
C GLU A 10 2.02 -13.17 -3.14
N MET A 11 1.92 -11.86 -3.38
CA MET A 11 2.13 -10.86 -2.32
C MET A 11 0.88 -10.69 -1.43
N ARG A 12 -0.33 -10.91 -1.95
CA ARG A 12 -1.57 -10.95 -1.14
C ARG A 12 -1.55 -12.03 -0.08
N LYS A 13 -1.02 -13.21 -0.39
CA LYS A 13 -0.98 -14.35 0.57
C LYS A 13 -0.05 -14.14 1.75
N MET A 14 0.95 -13.28 1.65
CA MET A 14 2.02 -13.18 2.66
C MET A 14 1.92 -11.98 3.61
N ARG A 15 1.12 -10.95 3.35
CA ARG A 15 1.13 -9.71 4.15
C ARG A 15 -0.01 -9.55 5.15
N LEU A 16 -1.13 -10.19 4.96
CA LEU A 16 -2.31 -9.94 5.80
C LEU A 16 -2.38 -10.72 7.13
N ARG A 17 -1.63 -11.82 7.27
CA ARG A 17 -1.68 -12.67 8.47
C ARG A 17 -0.55 -12.49 9.48
N HIS A 18 0.47 -11.69 9.20
CA HIS A 18 1.68 -11.59 10.06
C HIS A 18 1.67 -10.43 11.07
N TRP A 19 0.59 -9.69 11.23
CA TRP A 19 0.58 -8.45 12.04
C TRP A 19 -0.21 -8.49 13.34
N VAL A 20 -0.80 -9.62 13.72
CA VAL A 20 -1.71 -9.69 14.89
C VAL A 20 -1.03 -10.12 16.20
N CYS A 21 0.21 -10.49 16.22
CA CYS A 21 0.82 -11.07 17.39
C CYS A 21 2.09 -10.37 17.86
N ILE A 22 1.98 -9.47 18.79
CA ILE A 22 2.97 -9.21 19.87
C ILE A 22 2.27 -8.38 20.95
N SER A 23 1.88 -8.95 22.05
CA SER A 23 2.15 -8.48 23.42
C SER A 23 1.33 -9.23 24.46
N MET A 24 1.95 -10.20 25.09
CA MET A 24 1.45 -10.75 26.36
C MET A 24 2.63 -10.92 27.32
N CYS A 25 2.70 -10.10 28.34
CA CYS A 25 3.53 -10.29 29.51
C CYS A 25 2.79 -10.00 30.81
N MET A 26 2.50 -11.09 31.48
CA MET A 26 2.62 -11.42 32.90
C MET A 26 2.16 -10.41 33.97
N PHE A 27 1.09 -10.74 34.66
CA PHE A 27 0.61 -10.09 35.89
C PHE A 27 1.10 -10.77 37.17
N MET A 28 1.62 -9.98 38.09
CA MET A 28 1.69 -10.31 39.52
C MET A 28 0.83 -9.35 40.33
N PHE A 29 -0.08 -9.91 41.13
CA PHE A 29 -0.96 -9.17 42.05
C PHE A 29 -0.19 -8.68 43.28
N LEU A 30 -0.39 -7.40 43.61
CA LEU A 30 -0.16 -6.88 44.97
C LEU A 30 -1.43 -6.15 45.44
N THR A 31 -2.05 -6.68 46.49
CA THR A 31 -3.17 -6.10 47.20
C THR A 31 -2.68 -4.99 48.12
N GLY A 32 -3.07 -3.76 47.83
CA GLY A 32 -2.87 -2.60 48.70
C GLY A 32 -4.21 -1.91 48.97
N THR A 33 -4.48 -1.65 50.24
CA THR A 33 -5.68 -1.04 50.79
C THR A 33 -5.92 0.39 50.29
N ILE A 34 -7.15 0.70 49.91
CA ILE A 34 -7.60 1.99 49.39
C ILE A 34 -8.04 2.88 50.54
N PRO A 35 -7.59 4.13 50.66
CA PRO A 35 -8.31 5.15 51.46
C PRO A 35 -9.42 5.76 50.59
N ALA A 36 -10.64 5.75 51.12
CA ALA A 36 -11.77 6.43 50.55
C ALA A 36 -11.59 7.96 50.67
N PHE A 37 -11.64 8.66 49.57
CA PHE A 37 -11.80 10.11 49.54
C PHE A 37 -13.21 10.50 49.11
N ALA A 38 -13.75 11.45 49.82
CA ALA A 38 -15.09 11.97 49.68
C ALA A 38 -15.27 12.74 48.35
N ASP A 39 -16.45 12.57 47.83
CA ASP A 39 -17.09 13.22 46.71
C ASP A 39 -16.93 14.76 46.73
N SER A 40 -16.42 15.32 45.62
CA SER A 40 -16.62 16.71 45.27
C SER A 40 -16.71 16.89 43.77
N GLY A 41 -17.96 16.94 43.30
CA GLY A 41 -18.31 17.56 41.99
C GLY A 41 -17.88 16.81 40.76
N ASN A 42 -18.81 16.53 39.92
CA ASN A 42 -18.84 15.93 38.58
C ASN A 42 -17.64 16.21 37.62
N THR A 43 -16.39 16.02 38.04
CA THR A 43 -15.22 16.19 37.21
C THR A 43 -14.69 14.82 36.77
N LEU A 44 -14.72 14.56 35.46
CA LEU A 44 -14.13 13.38 34.85
C LEU A 44 -12.64 13.61 34.66
N GLU A 45 -11.82 12.60 34.94
CA GLU A 45 -10.36 12.70 34.89
C GLU A 45 -9.72 11.54 34.14
N LEU A 46 -8.79 11.88 33.25
CA LEU A 46 -7.90 10.93 32.56
C LEU A 46 -6.44 11.28 32.86
N LYS A 47 -5.69 10.34 33.43
CA LYS A 47 -4.24 10.45 33.64
C LYS A 47 -3.53 9.41 32.77
N LEU A 48 -2.55 9.84 32.02
CA LEU A 48 -1.74 8.97 31.18
C LEU A 48 -0.30 9.44 31.13
N LYS A 49 0.60 8.51 30.79
CA LYS A 49 2.03 8.78 30.69
C LYS A 49 2.57 8.24 29.38
N VAL A 50 3.40 9.04 28.71
CA VAL A 50 4.10 8.59 27.50
C VAL A 50 4.93 7.35 27.82
N GLY A 51 4.80 6.33 26.98
CA GLY A 51 5.51 5.07 27.14
C GLY A 51 4.89 4.08 28.12
N SER A 52 3.81 4.43 28.84
CA SER A 52 3.07 3.54 29.74
C SER A 52 1.87 2.91 29.03
N THR A 53 1.62 1.65 29.26
CA THR A 53 0.40 0.95 28.85
C THR A 53 -0.72 1.03 29.89
N ILE A 54 -0.52 1.79 30.97
CA ILE A 54 -1.51 1.98 32.04
C ILE A 54 -1.91 3.45 32.08
N ALA A 55 -3.20 3.71 32.03
CA ALA A 55 -3.83 5.00 32.31
C ALA A 55 -4.69 4.91 33.57
N VAL A 56 -4.98 6.06 34.20
CA VAL A 56 -5.98 6.15 35.28
C VAL A 56 -7.17 6.92 34.72
N ILE A 57 -8.33 6.28 34.69
CA ILE A 57 -9.59 6.83 34.21
C ILE A 57 -10.55 6.91 35.40
N ASN A 58 -10.92 8.11 35.79
CA ASN A 58 -11.83 8.35 36.89
C ASN A 58 -11.43 7.56 38.17
N GLY A 59 -10.13 7.54 38.48
CA GLY A 59 -9.56 6.84 39.63
C GLY A 59 -9.27 5.35 39.44
N GLN A 60 -9.65 4.74 38.29
CA GLN A 60 -9.43 3.33 38.01
C GLN A 60 -8.26 3.16 37.05
N GLN A 61 -7.40 2.18 37.29
CA GLN A 61 -6.33 1.80 36.34
C GLN A 61 -6.89 0.98 35.18
N VAL A 62 -6.56 1.39 33.97
CA VAL A 62 -7.01 0.75 32.73
C VAL A 62 -5.80 0.52 31.82
N VAL A 63 -5.74 -0.66 31.22
CA VAL A 63 -4.74 -0.95 30.19
C VAL A 63 -5.15 -0.26 28.89
N ILE A 64 -4.20 0.42 28.27
CA ILE A 64 -4.37 1.18 27.02
C ILE A 64 -3.25 0.90 26.04
N GLY A 65 -3.46 1.18 24.77
CA GLY A 65 -2.37 1.24 23.78
C GLY A 65 -1.30 2.26 24.23
N LYS A 66 -0.05 1.98 23.96
CA LYS A 66 1.11 2.74 24.48
C LYS A 66 1.19 4.15 23.90
N PRO A 67 0.97 5.24 24.67
CA PRO A 67 1.19 6.60 24.20
C PRO A 67 2.64 6.84 23.79
N TYR A 68 2.86 7.61 22.73
CA TYR A 68 4.20 7.96 22.25
C TYR A 68 4.26 9.42 21.81
N ILE A 69 5.46 9.92 21.55
CA ILE A 69 5.67 11.27 21.00
C ILE A 69 6.06 11.13 19.54
N ASP A 70 5.38 11.87 18.69
CA ASP A 70 5.70 12.08 17.28
C ASP A 70 5.80 13.58 17.02
N HIS A 71 6.88 14.04 16.37
CA HIS A 71 7.13 15.47 16.06
C HIS A 71 6.69 16.44 17.18
N LEU A 72 7.09 16.16 18.43
CA LEU A 72 6.73 16.91 19.65
C LEU A 72 5.24 16.81 20.05
N THR A 73 4.43 16.04 19.37
CA THR A 73 3.02 15.81 19.66
C THR A 73 2.85 14.50 20.39
N THR A 74 2.13 14.50 21.49
CA THR A 74 1.79 13.25 22.20
C THR A 74 0.59 12.60 21.55
N MET A 75 0.81 11.39 21.03
CA MET A 75 -0.20 10.53 20.41
C MET A 75 -0.73 9.54 21.43
N VAL A 76 -2.05 9.41 21.50
CA VAL A 76 -2.74 8.53 22.47
C VAL A 76 -3.86 7.76 21.78
N PRO A 77 -4.22 6.57 22.29
CA PRO A 77 -5.37 5.83 21.76
C PRO A 77 -6.65 6.65 21.85
N LEU A 78 -7.39 6.79 20.76
CA LEU A 78 -8.66 7.52 20.76
C LEU A 78 -9.68 6.94 21.76
N GLY A 79 -9.70 5.62 21.93
CA GLY A 79 -10.60 4.90 22.82
C GLY A 79 -10.52 5.35 24.29
N VAL A 80 -9.41 5.98 24.74
CA VAL A 80 -9.29 6.48 26.11
C VAL A 80 -10.26 7.63 26.37
N PHE A 81 -10.56 8.46 25.37
CA PHE A 81 -11.52 9.56 25.49
C PHE A 81 -12.95 9.04 25.62
N LYS A 82 -13.31 7.99 24.88
CA LYS A 82 -14.61 7.33 25.01
C LYS A 82 -14.78 6.76 26.44
N LYS A 83 -13.74 6.09 26.95
CA LYS A 83 -13.77 5.49 28.30
C LYS A 83 -13.77 6.54 29.43
N ALA A 84 -12.99 7.62 29.26
CA ALA A 84 -12.81 8.62 30.32
C ALA A 84 -13.97 9.62 30.42
N PHE A 85 -14.53 10.02 29.29
CA PHE A 85 -15.45 11.14 29.18
C PHE A 85 -16.82 10.77 28.60
N GLU A 86 -17.04 9.48 28.35
CA GLU A 86 -18.28 8.99 27.69
C GLU A 86 -18.54 9.67 26.34
N SER A 87 -17.47 10.16 25.68
CA SER A 87 -17.59 10.77 24.36
C SER A 87 -18.04 9.74 23.33
N GLN A 88 -18.89 10.15 22.41
CA GLN A 88 -19.25 9.30 21.26
C GLN A 88 -18.13 9.36 20.24
N VAL A 89 -17.59 8.21 19.88
CA VAL A 89 -16.57 8.06 18.84
C VAL A 89 -17.17 7.25 17.72
N ARG A 90 -17.15 7.79 16.50
CA ARG A 90 -17.66 7.12 15.29
C ARG A 90 -16.66 7.25 14.17
N LEU A 91 -16.52 6.20 13.37
CA LEU A 91 -15.81 6.25 12.10
C LEU A 91 -16.87 6.54 11.02
N GLU A 92 -16.68 7.65 10.31
CA GLU A 92 -17.49 8.01 9.14
C GLU A 92 -16.64 7.77 7.90
N ASN A 93 -17.16 7.09 6.89
CA ASN A 93 -16.44 6.80 5.63
C ASN A 93 -15.03 6.22 5.85
N SER A 94 -14.89 4.96 6.11
CA SER A 94 -13.65 4.17 6.27
C SER A 94 -12.39 4.84 6.90
N ASN A 95 -12.23 6.16 6.80
CA ASN A 95 -11.07 6.91 7.28
C ASN A 95 -11.36 8.20 8.05
N GLN A 96 -12.62 8.61 8.18
CA GLN A 96 -12.98 9.83 8.91
C GLN A 96 -13.51 9.50 10.29
N VAL A 97 -12.87 10.05 11.31
CA VAL A 97 -13.24 9.87 12.72
C VAL A 97 -13.99 11.08 13.23
N LYS A 98 -15.15 10.86 13.81
CA LYS A 98 -15.93 11.88 14.48
C LYS A 98 -16.01 11.61 15.98
N VAL A 99 -15.67 12.61 16.77
CA VAL A 99 -15.79 12.59 18.22
C VAL A 99 -16.82 13.63 18.64
N THR A 100 -17.83 13.22 19.42
CA THR A 100 -18.86 14.13 19.90
C THR A 100 -18.95 14.08 21.43
N TYR A 101 -18.94 15.25 22.07
CA TYR A 101 -19.16 15.41 23.49
C TYR A 101 -19.98 16.66 23.75
N GLY A 102 -21.17 16.49 24.31
CA GLY A 102 -22.11 17.61 24.49
C GLY A 102 -22.41 18.31 23.16
N THR A 103 -22.13 19.60 23.10
CA THR A 103 -22.29 20.41 21.88
C THR A 103 -21.04 20.44 20.98
N HIS A 104 -19.94 19.82 21.41
CA HIS A 104 -18.68 19.81 20.66
C HIS A 104 -18.59 18.64 19.71
N THR A 105 -18.15 18.93 18.50
CA THR A 105 -17.93 17.93 17.46
C THR A 105 -16.55 18.11 16.85
N LEU A 106 -15.76 17.05 16.86
CA LEU A 106 -14.48 16.98 16.16
C LEU A 106 -14.60 16.00 15.00
N SER A 107 -14.01 16.35 13.88
CA SER A 107 -13.85 15.44 12.75
C SER A 107 -12.39 15.42 12.33
N MET A 108 -11.82 14.22 12.18
CA MET A 108 -10.44 13.99 11.79
C MET A 108 -10.43 12.94 10.69
N THR A 109 -9.55 13.08 9.73
CA THR A 109 -9.30 12.05 8.73
C THR A 109 -8.00 11.33 9.10
N ILE A 110 -8.01 10.01 9.09
CA ILE A 110 -6.80 9.20 9.35
C ILE A 110 -5.77 9.54 8.30
N ASP A 111 -4.50 9.68 8.74
CA ASP A 111 -3.35 10.09 7.94
C ASP A 111 -3.45 11.47 7.28
N SER A 112 -4.38 12.32 7.77
CA SER A 112 -4.53 13.71 7.32
C SER A 112 -4.20 14.71 8.42
N HIS A 113 -3.45 15.77 8.07
CA HIS A 113 -3.21 16.91 8.96
C HIS A 113 -4.40 17.87 9.09
N LEU A 114 -5.51 17.59 8.39
CA LEU A 114 -6.69 18.42 8.45
C LEU A 114 -7.75 17.83 9.38
N ALA A 115 -8.32 18.69 10.18
CA ALA A 115 -9.37 18.34 11.11
C ALA A 115 -10.38 19.49 11.25
N TRP A 116 -11.54 19.22 11.83
CA TRP A 116 -12.56 20.21 12.10
C TRP A 116 -12.96 20.15 13.58
N VAL A 117 -13.16 21.31 14.17
CA VAL A 117 -13.72 21.48 15.51
C VAL A 117 -14.92 22.38 15.38
N ASP A 118 -16.12 21.88 15.71
CA ASP A 118 -17.38 22.60 15.61
C ASP A 118 -17.57 23.27 14.23
N GLY A 119 -17.23 22.52 13.16
CA GLY A 119 -17.33 22.97 11.78
C GLY A 119 -16.21 23.91 11.31
N LYS A 120 -15.25 24.26 12.17
CA LYS A 120 -14.10 25.11 11.80
C LYS A 120 -12.90 24.24 11.46
N LYS A 121 -12.29 24.49 10.31
CA LYS A 121 -11.08 23.80 9.82
C LYS A 121 -9.88 24.12 10.74
N VAL A 122 -9.15 23.08 11.14
CA VAL A 122 -7.95 23.18 11.99
C VAL A 122 -6.86 22.29 11.37
N LYS A 123 -5.62 22.77 11.40
CA LYS A 123 -4.46 21.97 10.98
C LYS A 123 -3.85 21.28 12.19
N LEU A 124 -3.57 20.00 12.06
CA LEU A 124 -2.88 19.19 13.08
C LEU A 124 -1.37 19.20 12.83
N ASP A 125 -0.58 19.21 13.89
CA ASP A 125 0.88 19.06 13.78
C ASP A 125 1.27 17.62 13.42
N VAL A 126 0.47 16.64 13.85
CA VAL A 126 0.62 15.21 13.52
C VAL A 126 -0.76 14.65 13.19
N ALA A 127 -0.85 13.90 12.10
CA ALA A 127 -2.08 13.27 11.68
C ALA A 127 -2.53 12.15 12.64
N PRO A 128 -3.85 11.91 12.81
CA PRO A 128 -4.33 10.66 13.39
C PRO A 128 -3.83 9.48 12.58
N THR A 129 -3.33 8.43 13.22
CA THR A 129 -2.74 7.29 12.50
C THR A 129 -3.08 5.97 13.17
N MET A 130 -3.19 4.91 12.38
CA MET A 130 -3.32 3.55 12.90
C MET A 130 -1.95 3.00 13.29
N LYS A 131 -1.83 2.47 14.51
CA LYS A 131 -0.63 1.82 14.99
C LYS A 131 -0.98 0.58 15.79
N SER A 132 -0.56 -0.60 15.29
CA SER A 132 -0.90 -1.89 15.89
C SER A 132 -2.39 -1.98 16.22
N ASP A 133 -3.23 -1.77 15.20
CA ASP A 133 -4.71 -1.81 15.25
C ASP A 133 -5.37 -0.84 16.25
N THR A 134 -4.62 0.17 16.69
CA THR A 134 -5.10 1.20 17.59
C THR A 134 -5.03 2.55 16.91
N LEU A 135 -6.17 3.24 16.81
CA LEU A 135 -6.20 4.61 16.30
C LEU A 135 -5.57 5.57 17.31
N MET A 136 -4.44 6.11 16.93
CA MET A 136 -3.67 7.07 17.70
C MET A 136 -4.00 8.50 17.25
N VAL A 137 -4.27 9.39 18.20
CA VAL A 137 -4.67 10.78 17.92
C VAL A 137 -3.85 11.77 18.74
N PRO A 138 -3.67 13.02 18.25
CA PRO A 138 -3.03 14.08 19.01
C PRO A 138 -3.83 14.39 20.29
N VAL A 139 -3.27 14.10 21.44
CA VAL A 139 -3.98 14.20 22.74
C VAL A 139 -4.52 15.61 23.00
N ARG A 140 -3.73 16.63 22.70
CA ARG A 140 -4.10 18.03 22.93
C ARG A 140 -5.28 18.44 22.04
N PHE A 141 -5.25 18.06 20.79
CA PHE A 141 -6.31 18.39 19.84
C PHE A 141 -7.65 17.81 20.31
N VAL A 142 -7.70 16.50 20.62
CA VAL A 142 -8.95 15.86 21.03
C VAL A 142 -9.44 16.42 22.38
N ALA A 143 -8.57 16.54 23.36
CA ALA A 143 -8.95 17.06 24.67
C ALA A 143 -9.51 18.51 24.60
N GLN A 144 -8.81 19.40 23.92
CA GLN A 144 -9.28 20.78 23.75
C GLN A 144 -10.55 20.87 22.92
N GLY A 145 -10.65 20.02 21.90
CA GLY A 145 -11.81 19.99 21.00
C GLY A 145 -13.09 19.53 21.69
N ILE A 146 -13.02 18.67 22.73
CA ILE A 146 -14.17 18.30 23.56
C ILE A 146 -14.39 19.25 24.77
N GLY A 147 -13.61 20.32 24.86
CA GLY A 147 -13.71 21.29 25.96
C GLY A 147 -12.96 20.89 27.24
N ALA A 148 -12.13 19.85 27.20
CA ALA A 148 -11.36 19.42 28.38
C ALA A 148 -10.13 20.30 28.61
N LYS A 149 -9.70 20.40 29.88
CA LYS A 149 -8.47 21.06 30.29
C LYS A 149 -7.33 20.06 30.35
N ILE A 150 -6.16 20.44 29.86
CA ILE A 150 -4.95 19.63 29.93
C ILE A 150 -3.96 20.25 30.88
N GLY A 151 -3.46 19.46 31.81
CA GLY A 151 -2.44 19.81 32.77
C GLY A 151 -1.35 18.74 32.87
N THR A 152 -0.37 18.99 33.71
CA THR A 152 0.68 18.03 34.07
C THR A 152 0.48 17.60 35.51
N GLY A 153 0.53 16.28 35.76
CA GLY A 153 0.53 15.69 37.09
C GLY A 153 1.94 15.49 37.64
N SER A 154 2.17 14.35 38.29
CA SER A 154 3.50 13.90 38.69
C SER A 154 4.44 13.73 37.46
N VAL A 155 5.74 13.59 37.72
CA VAL A 155 6.79 13.64 36.64
C VAL A 155 6.40 12.83 35.40
N GLY A 156 6.17 13.55 34.29
CA GLY A 156 5.85 12.98 32.99
C GLY A 156 4.40 12.50 32.81
N GLU A 157 3.50 12.83 33.74
CA GLU A 157 2.08 12.50 33.67
C GLU A 157 1.30 13.62 32.98
N ILE A 158 0.41 13.27 32.08
CA ILE A 158 -0.56 14.15 31.43
C ILE A 158 -1.90 13.94 32.13
N VAL A 159 -2.50 15.01 32.60
CA VAL A 159 -3.81 15.00 33.27
C VAL A 159 -4.82 15.77 32.44
N ILE A 160 -5.91 15.12 32.09
CA ILE A 160 -7.00 15.72 31.32
C ILE A 160 -8.24 15.69 32.18
N THR A 161 -8.84 16.86 32.39
CA THR A 161 -10.03 17.01 33.21
C THR A 161 -11.17 17.65 32.44
N LEU A 162 -12.38 17.16 32.63
CA LEU A 162 -13.59 17.63 31.98
C LEU A 162 -14.72 17.74 32.99
N GLU A 163 -15.35 18.89 33.05
CA GLU A 163 -16.53 19.09 33.90
C GLU A 163 -17.72 18.38 33.26
N SER A 164 -18.31 17.41 33.97
CA SER A 164 -19.49 16.70 33.48
C SER A 164 -20.67 17.68 33.44
N THR A 165 -21.12 18.01 32.26
CA THR A 165 -22.41 18.68 32.07
C THR A 165 -23.48 17.62 32.27
N GLY A 166 -24.18 17.64 33.41
CA GLY A 166 -25.18 16.63 33.78
C GLY A 166 -26.41 16.53 32.88
N ASP A 167 -26.37 17.07 31.69
CA ASP A 167 -27.41 16.96 30.67
C ASP A 167 -27.17 15.72 29.84
N LYS A 168 -27.97 14.69 30.08
CA LYS A 168 -28.23 13.68 29.03
C LYS A 168 -28.89 14.41 27.90
N VAL A 169 -28.12 14.78 26.89
CA VAL A 169 -28.63 15.33 25.64
C VAL A 169 -29.42 14.23 24.95
N VAL A 170 -30.74 14.31 25.07
CA VAL A 170 -31.65 13.66 24.12
C VAL A 170 -31.50 14.45 22.82
N THR A 171 -30.69 13.96 21.93
CA THR A 171 -30.55 14.55 20.59
C THR A 171 -31.78 14.21 19.78
N ASP A 172 -32.52 15.24 19.43
CA ASP A 172 -33.50 15.21 18.34
C ASP A 172 -32.68 15.14 17.02
N ASP A 173 -32.48 13.94 16.51
CA ASP A 173 -31.58 13.62 15.42
C ASP A 173 -32.33 13.71 14.09
N THR A 174 -32.43 14.90 13.53
CA THR A 174 -32.87 15.11 12.14
C THR A 174 -31.71 15.10 11.13
N ASN A 175 -30.51 14.73 11.55
CA ASN A 175 -29.40 14.61 10.62
C ASN A 175 -28.48 13.47 11.00
N ILE A 176 -28.22 12.59 10.01
CA ILE A 176 -27.02 11.78 9.87
C ILE A 176 -27.24 10.30 10.18
N ASP A 177 -26.60 9.49 9.34
CA ASP A 177 -26.21 8.09 9.46
C ASP A 177 -25.75 7.68 10.87
N SER A 178 -26.68 7.73 11.82
CA SER A 178 -26.43 7.24 13.14
C SER A 178 -26.55 5.73 13.12
N ASP A 179 -25.62 5.03 13.74
CA ASP A 179 -25.70 3.58 13.95
C ASP A 179 -26.84 3.20 14.91
N VAL A 180 -27.53 4.21 15.45
CA VAL A 180 -28.71 4.03 16.28
C VAL A 180 -29.82 3.38 15.45
N GLY A 181 -30.20 2.17 15.86
CA GLY A 181 -31.18 1.34 15.15
C GLY A 181 -30.60 0.44 14.05
N LYS A 182 -29.31 0.51 13.77
CA LYS A 182 -28.65 -0.45 12.88
C LYS A 182 -28.34 -1.74 13.63
N THR A 183 -28.95 -2.83 13.20
CA THR A 183 -28.72 -4.17 13.76
C THR A 183 -27.94 -5.08 12.82
N LYS A 184 -27.68 -4.59 11.60
CA LYS A 184 -26.92 -5.28 10.57
C LYS A 184 -25.93 -4.31 9.94
N LEU A 185 -24.89 -4.86 9.35
CA LEU A 185 -23.97 -4.16 8.45
C LEU A 185 -23.81 -4.95 7.16
N GLY A 186 -23.31 -4.32 6.14
CA GLY A 186 -23.04 -4.97 4.86
C GLY A 186 -22.40 -4.02 3.87
N ASN A 187 -22.11 -4.51 2.68
CA ASN A 187 -21.55 -3.73 1.59
C ASN A 187 -22.46 -3.86 0.37
N SER A 188 -23.04 -2.75 -0.07
CA SER A 188 -23.98 -2.74 -1.19
C SER A 188 -23.31 -2.94 -2.56
N TYR A 189 -22.01 -2.65 -2.68
CA TYR A 189 -21.23 -2.88 -3.89
C TYR A 189 -20.88 -4.36 -4.04
N TYR A 190 -20.37 -4.97 -2.98
CA TYR A 190 -20.03 -6.41 -2.95
C TYR A 190 -21.19 -7.32 -2.53
N ASN A 191 -22.41 -6.78 -2.36
CA ASN A 191 -23.65 -7.51 -2.18
C ASN A 191 -23.66 -8.51 -1.01
N TRP A 192 -23.20 -8.11 0.18
CA TRP A 192 -23.26 -8.95 1.38
C TRP A 192 -23.82 -8.23 2.60
N THR A 193 -24.36 -8.97 3.56
CA THR A 193 -24.83 -8.48 4.86
C THR A 193 -24.54 -9.46 5.99
N MET A 194 -24.42 -8.96 7.22
CA MET A 194 -24.39 -9.76 8.44
C MET A 194 -24.97 -8.97 9.62
N ASN A 195 -25.24 -9.64 10.75
CA ASN A 195 -25.61 -8.96 11.96
C ASN A 195 -24.49 -8.02 12.41
N TYR A 196 -24.87 -6.88 12.98
CA TYR A 196 -23.90 -5.94 13.50
C TYR A 196 -23.17 -6.59 14.70
N PRO A 197 -21.85 -6.75 14.66
CA PRO A 197 -21.11 -7.28 15.78
C PRO A 197 -21.10 -6.24 16.91
N THR A 198 -21.70 -6.56 18.03
CA THR A 198 -21.81 -5.63 19.18
C THR A 198 -20.44 -5.34 19.76
N GLY A 199 -20.16 -4.05 19.97
CA GLY A 199 -18.89 -3.61 20.56
C GLY A 199 -17.74 -3.44 19.58
N LEU A 200 -17.90 -3.78 18.30
CA LEU A 200 -16.83 -3.66 17.33
C LEU A 200 -16.59 -2.22 16.87
N ILE A 201 -15.33 -1.93 16.62
CA ILE A 201 -14.86 -0.75 15.89
C ILE A 201 -14.60 -1.19 14.45
N ILE A 202 -15.13 -0.46 13.49
CA ILE A 202 -14.86 -0.71 12.06
C ILE A 202 -13.39 -0.34 11.80
N GLY A 203 -12.63 -1.29 11.28
CA GLY A 203 -11.25 -1.11 10.86
C GLY A 203 -11.15 -0.65 9.40
N GLU A 204 -9.95 -0.37 8.95
CA GLU A 204 -9.71 0.18 7.60
C GLU A 204 -9.75 -0.86 6.47
N GLY A 205 -9.85 -2.16 6.79
CA GLY A 205 -9.82 -3.21 5.75
C GLY A 205 -8.55 -3.16 4.87
N GLY A 206 -7.46 -2.60 5.37
CA GLY A 206 -6.24 -2.40 4.60
C GLY A 206 -6.37 -1.39 3.46
N GLY A 207 -7.41 -0.55 3.45
CA GLY A 207 -7.68 0.40 2.37
C GLY A 207 -8.39 -0.19 1.15
N TYR A 208 -8.73 -1.47 1.17
CA TYR A 208 -9.45 -2.13 0.08
C TYR A 208 -10.97 -2.12 0.31
N GLU A 209 -11.74 -1.71 -0.70
CA GLU A 209 -13.21 -1.77 -0.65
C GLU A 209 -13.74 -3.21 -0.53
N SER A 210 -12.96 -4.18 -1.03
CA SER A 210 -13.29 -5.62 -0.96
C SER A 210 -13.08 -6.22 0.42
N ILE A 211 -12.47 -5.49 1.36
CA ILE A 211 -12.14 -5.97 2.70
C ILE A 211 -12.85 -5.08 3.73
N ALA A 212 -13.64 -5.70 4.61
CA ALA A 212 -14.21 -5.04 5.77
C ALA A 212 -13.68 -5.70 7.04
N SER A 213 -13.01 -4.95 7.91
CA SER A 213 -12.45 -5.46 9.15
C SER A 213 -13.11 -4.82 10.38
N PHE A 214 -13.16 -5.57 11.46
CA PHE A 214 -13.83 -5.16 12.70
C PHE A 214 -13.04 -5.64 13.91
N ASN A 215 -12.72 -4.71 14.80
CA ASN A 215 -12.01 -4.98 16.03
C ASN A 215 -12.94 -4.81 17.23
N ASP A 216 -12.88 -5.74 18.18
CA ASP A 216 -13.55 -5.59 19.47
C ASP A 216 -12.78 -4.57 20.34
N SER A 217 -13.51 -3.66 20.99
CA SER A 217 -12.91 -2.66 21.88
C SER A 217 -12.17 -3.24 23.09
N GLU A 218 -12.44 -4.51 23.42
CA GLU A 218 -11.75 -5.27 24.49
C GLU A 218 -10.64 -6.19 23.97
N GLU A 219 -10.36 -6.12 22.66
CA GLU A 219 -9.35 -6.97 21.99
C GLU A 219 -9.60 -8.47 22.26
N SER A 220 -10.87 -8.88 22.33
CA SER A 220 -11.22 -10.27 22.60
C SER A 220 -11.39 -11.08 21.31
N TYR A 221 -11.85 -10.44 20.25
CA TYR A 221 -12.02 -11.08 18.93
C TYR A 221 -11.91 -10.08 17.79
N TYR A 222 -11.68 -10.60 16.59
CA TYR A 222 -11.55 -9.86 15.35
C TYR A 222 -12.40 -10.51 14.28
N ILE A 223 -12.99 -9.71 13.39
CA ILE A 223 -13.70 -10.22 12.21
C ILE A 223 -13.19 -9.48 10.98
N GLU A 224 -13.09 -10.20 9.88
CA GLU A 224 -12.77 -9.66 8.56
C GLU A 224 -13.61 -10.36 7.50
N VAL A 225 -14.12 -9.58 6.54
CA VAL A 225 -14.87 -10.08 5.40
C VAL A 225 -14.14 -9.68 4.14
N HIS A 226 -13.75 -10.65 3.33
CA HIS A 226 -13.21 -10.44 1.99
C HIS A 226 -14.27 -10.77 0.96
N ALA A 227 -14.35 -9.99 -0.11
CA ALA A 227 -15.19 -10.23 -1.27
C ALA A 227 -14.33 -10.15 -2.53
N ASN A 228 -14.01 -11.28 -3.13
CA ASN A 228 -13.13 -11.37 -4.28
C ASN A 228 -13.91 -11.85 -5.50
N LYS A 229 -13.68 -11.25 -6.67
CA LYS A 229 -14.22 -11.76 -7.92
C LYS A 229 -13.62 -13.13 -8.21
N GLN A 230 -14.48 -14.08 -8.59
CA GLN A 230 -14.11 -15.45 -8.89
C GLN A 230 -14.91 -15.94 -10.09
N GLU A 231 -14.30 -15.95 -11.26
CA GLU A 231 -14.99 -16.29 -12.53
C GLU A 231 -15.35 -17.77 -12.65
N VAL A 232 -14.58 -18.63 -11.98
CA VAL A 232 -14.84 -20.08 -11.98
C VAL A 232 -15.79 -20.40 -10.84
N GLU A 233 -16.92 -21.04 -11.17
CA GLU A 233 -17.88 -21.53 -10.17
C GLU A 233 -17.20 -22.51 -9.22
N LEU A 234 -17.34 -22.27 -7.92
CA LEU A 234 -16.78 -23.11 -6.86
C LEU A 234 -17.89 -23.85 -6.11
N GLN A 235 -17.72 -25.16 -5.93
CA GLN A 235 -18.54 -25.94 -5.03
C GLN A 235 -17.98 -25.87 -3.59
N ALA A 236 -18.79 -26.25 -2.60
CA ALA A 236 -18.36 -26.18 -1.19
C ALA A 236 -17.07 -26.99 -0.91
N GLU A 237 -16.85 -28.09 -1.63
CA GLU A 237 -15.65 -28.92 -1.55
C GLU A 237 -14.41 -28.22 -2.13
N ASP A 238 -14.57 -27.48 -3.24
CA ASP A 238 -13.48 -26.71 -3.86
C ASP A 238 -13.06 -25.57 -2.92
N ILE A 239 -14.05 -24.89 -2.32
CA ILE A 239 -13.80 -23.85 -1.31
C ILE A 239 -13.08 -24.44 -0.10
N LEU A 240 -13.51 -25.62 0.38
CA LEU A 240 -12.84 -26.28 1.51
C LEU A 240 -11.39 -26.60 1.20
N GLN A 241 -11.11 -27.11 0.01
CA GLN A 241 -9.75 -27.40 -0.42
C GLN A 241 -8.90 -26.11 -0.45
N GLN A 242 -9.43 -25.04 -1.03
CA GLN A 242 -8.73 -23.76 -1.11
C GLN A 242 -8.43 -23.18 0.28
N LEU A 243 -9.40 -23.15 1.19
CA LEU A 243 -9.20 -22.68 2.56
C LEU A 243 -8.13 -23.48 3.32
N VAL A 244 -8.11 -24.83 3.12
CA VAL A 244 -7.10 -25.69 3.75
C VAL A 244 -5.71 -25.47 3.16
N GLU A 245 -5.60 -25.22 1.86
CA GLU A 245 -4.32 -24.92 1.20
C GLU A 245 -3.79 -23.56 1.66
N ASP A 246 -4.62 -22.52 1.69
CA ASP A 246 -4.27 -21.18 2.15
C ASP A 246 -3.83 -21.16 3.63
N ALA A 247 -4.49 -21.93 4.49
CA ALA A 247 -4.09 -22.09 5.88
C ALA A 247 -2.70 -22.75 6.01
N LYS A 248 -2.42 -23.80 5.22
CA LYS A 248 -1.12 -24.47 5.22
C LYS A 248 -0.01 -23.55 4.68
N ASP A 249 -0.27 -22.84 3.61
CA ASP A 249 0.70 -21.89 3.01
C ASP A 249 1.02 -20.74 3.98
N SER A 250 0.06 -20.39 4.85
CA SER A 250 0.23 -19.41 5.93
C SER A 250 0.88 -19.99 7.18
N GLY A 251 1.23 -21.29 7.19
CA GLY A 251 1.85 -21.95 8.32
C GLY A 251 0.90 -22.28 9.48
N GLU A 252 -0.40 -22.26 9.24
CA GLU A 252 -1.41 -22.57 10.26
C GLU A 252 -1.71 -24.06 10.35
N VAL A 253 -2.14 -24.48 11.53
CA VAL A 253 -2.57 -25.86 11.78
C VAL A 253 -4.09 -25.92 11.67
N VAL A 254 -4.61 -26.70 10.73
CA VAL A 254 -6.05 -26.96 10.60
C VAL A 254 -6.50 -27.91 11.70
N LEU A 255 -7.40 -27.44 12.58
CA LEU A 255 -7.91 -28.19 13.73
C LEU A 255 -9.27 -28.84 13.45
N ASP A 256 -10.08 -28.21 12.58
CA ASP A 256 -11.39 -28.69 12.19
C ASP A 256 -11.71 -28.20 10.76
N ARG A 257 -12.52 -28.97 10.02
CA ARG A 257 -12.92 -28.62 8.65
C ARG A 257 -14.24 -29.30 8.26
N GLU A 258 -15.09 -28.56 7.55
CA GLU A 258 -16.39 -29.06 7.14
C GLU A 258 -16.88 -28.32 5.88
N SER A 259 -17.59 -29.04 4.98
CA SER A 259 -18.29 -28.46 3.83
C SER A 259 -19.81 -28.63 3.99
N TYR A 260 -20.56 -27.65 3.50
CA TYR A 260 -22.02 -27.58 3.57
C TYR A 260 -22.61 -27.37 2.18
N PRO A 261 -22.62 -28.41 1.33
CA PRO A 261 -23.09 -28.32 -0.07
C PRO A 261 -24.62 -28.24 -0.23
N LEU A 262 -25.39 -28.66 0.79
CA LEU A 262 -26.85 -28.81 0.70
C LEU A 262 -27.62 -27.62 1.35
N VAL A 263 -27.00 -26.47 1.52
CA VAL A 263 -27.66 -25.26 2.01
C VAL A 263 -27.91 -24.28 0.87
N THR A 264 -28.73 -23.23 1.10
CA THR A 264 -29.16 -22.28 0.06
C THR A 264 -27.99 -21.62 -0.65
N VAL A 265 -26.97 -21.23 0.10
CA VAL A 265 -25.66 -20.78 -0.44
C VAL A 265 -24.63 -21.76 0.10
N PRO A 266 -24.10 -22.67 -0.73
CA PRO A 266 -23.09 -23.62 -0.30
C PRO A 266 -21.86 -22.92 0.25
N TYR A 267 -21.27 -23.47 1.33
CA TYR A 267 -20.09 -22.90 1.95
C TYR A 267 -19.19 -23.97 2.57
N ALA A 268 -17.98 -23.57 2.84
CA ALA A 268 -17.02 -24.37 3.61
C ALA A 268 -16.57 -23.62 4.86
N ARG A 269 -16.12 -24.37 5.84
CA ARG A 269 -15.62 -23.87 7.13
C ARG A 269 -14.35 -24.61 7.51
N ILE A 270 -13.36 -23.86 8.00
CA ILE A 270 -12.22 -24.43 8.70
C ILE A 270 -12.02 -23.73 10.05
N VAL A 271 -11.42 -24.43 10.99
CA VAL A 271 -10.87 -23.82 12.22
C VAL A 271 -9.39 -24.08 12.24
N THR A 272 -8.60 -23.03 12.44
CA THR A 272 -7.16 -23.12 12.43
C THR A 272 -6.55 -22.54 13.70
N LYS A 273 -5.26 -22.83 13.90
CA LYS A 273 -4.43 -22.23 14.92
C LYS A 273 -3.17 -21.69 14.25
N ASP A 274 -2.87 -20.40 14.46
CA ASP A 274 -1.64 -19.79 13.95
C ASP A 274 -0.43 -20.07 14.84
N SER A 275 0.74 -19.53 14.44
CA SER A 275 2.01 -19.71 15.16
C SER A 275 2.00 -19.09 16.56
N ASP A 276 1.18 -18.09 16.79
CA ASP A 276 1.09 -17.35 18.04
C ASP A 276 0.04 -17.94 18.99
N GLY A 277 -0.68 -18.94 18.50
CA GLY A 277 -1.64 -19.69 19.26
C GLY A 277 -3.08 -19.20 19.15
N THR A 278 -3.35 -18.16 18.35
CA THR A 278 -4.69 -17.65 18.09
C THR A 278 -5.53 -18.66 17.34
N ILE A 279 -6.79 -18.80 17.75
CA ILE A 279 -7.75 -19.68 17.08
C ILE A 279 -8.57 -18.85 16.09
N TRP A 280 -8.59 -19.33 14.85
CA TRP A 280 -9.35 -18.73 13.77
C TRP A 280 -10.48 -19.65 13.32
N GLU A 281 -11.64 -19.08 12.99
CA GLU A 281 -12.65 -19.73 12.16
C GLU A 281 -12.73 -18.97 10.84
N VAL A 282 -12.62 -19.70 9.72
CA VAL A 282 -12.74 -19.13 8.37
C VAL A 282 -13.89 -19.82 7.65
N ARG A 283 -14.75 -19.02 7.04
CA ARG A 283 -15.86 -19.51 6.21
C ARG A 283 -15.76 -18.93 4.82
N GLY A 284 -15.81 -19.78 3.79
CA GLY A 284 -15.85 -19.38 2.39
C GLY A 284 -17.21 -19.63 1.77
N TYR A 285 -17.77 -18.64 1.08
CA TYR A 285 -19.05 -18.71 0.36
C TYR A 285 -18.83 -18.31 -1.08
N TYR A 286 -19.42 -19.01 -2.03
CA TYR A 286 -19.41 -18.61 -3.43
C TYR A 286 -20.84 -18.30 -3.89
N ASP A 287 -21.04 -17.12 -4.47
CA ASP A 287 -22.32 -16.69 -5.02
C ASP A 287 -22.12 -15.57 -6.06
N HIS A 288 -22.75 -15.68 -7.23
CA HIS A 288 -22.74 -14.66 -8.29
C HIS A 288 -21.33 -14.14 -8.65
N GLU A 289 -20.42 -15.06 -8.99
CA GLU A 289 -19.03 -14.75 -9.36
C GLU A 289 -18.21 -14.04 -8.26
N GLN A 290 -18.67 -14.13 -7.00
CA GLN A 290 -17.95 -13.62 -5.84
C GLN A 290 -17.62 -14.77 -4.89
N LEU A 291 -16.37 -14.83 -4.45
CA LEU A 291 -15.93 -15.62 -3.30
C LEU A 291 -15.88 -14.69 -2.09
N TYR A 292 -16.69 -14.99 -1.09
CA TYR A 292 -16.68 -14.31 0.19
C TYR A 292 -15.96 -15.16 1.21
N GLU A 293 -15.01 -14.58 1.91
CA GLU A 293 -14.30 -15.23 3.01
C GLU A 293 -14.51 -14.42 4.28
N VAL A 294 -15.07 -15.07 5.29
CA VAL A 294 -15.32 -14.47 6.60
C VAL A 294 -14.34 -15.08 7.60
N TYR A 295 -13.44 -14.28 8.09
CA TYR A 295 -12.43 -14.64 9.08
C TYR A 295 -12.87 -14.16 10.46
N LEU A 296 -12.74 -15.01 11.46
CA LEU A 296 -12.93 -14.65 12.86
C LEU A 296 -11.75 -15.17 13.66
N ALA A 297 -11.07 -14.27 14.38
CA ALA A 297 -10.06 -14.62 15.38
C ALA A 297 -10.63 -14.50 16.78
N ASP A 298 -10.33 -15.46 17.64
CA ASP A 298 -10.59 -15.37 19.08
C ASP A 298 -9.27 -15.39 19.84
N PHE A 299 -8.86 -14.24 20.36
CA PHE A 299 -7.60 -14.08 21.06
C PHE A 299 -7.60 -14.66 22.48
N LYS A 300 -8.77 -14.99 23.03
CA LYS A 300 -8.93 -15.55 24.37
C LYS A 300 -9.24 -17.03 24.39
N ALA A 301 -9.51 -17.65 23.22
CA ALA A 301 -9.86 -19.05 23.14
C ALA A 301 -8.71 -19.96 23.56
N GLN A 302 -9.01 -20.91 24.45
CA GLN A 302 -8.06 -21.92 24.90
C GLN A 302 -8.11 -23.18 24.03
N ASN A 303 -9.24 -23.41 23.35
CA ASN A 303 -9.41 -24.51 22.41
C ASN A 303 -10.34 -24.13 21.26
N TYR A 304 -10.25 -24.84 20.15
CA TYR A 304 -10.95 -24.53 18.90
C TYR A 304 -12.48 -24.60 18.99
N LYS A 305 -13.06 -25.29 19.98
CA LYS A 305 -14.51 -25.40 20.13
C LYS A 305 -15.12 -24.11 20.71
N GLU A 306 -14.32 -23.28 21.33
CA GLU A 306 -14.80 -22.02 21.93
C GLU A 306 -15.23 -20.98 20.90
N VAL A 307 -14.75 -21.06 19.65
CA VAL A 307 -15.22 -20.19 18.54
C VAL A 307 -16.70 -20.36 18.26
N SER A 308 -17.31 -21.49 18.68
CA SER A 308 -18.74 -21.74 18.54
C SER A 308 -19.64 -20.69 19.23
N LYS A 309 -19.12 -19.95 20.20
CA LYS A 309 -19.85 -18.83 20.84
C LYS A 309 -20.22 -17.72 19.86
N TYR A 310 -19.48 -17.61 18.74
CA TYR A 310 -19.73 -16.62 17.68
C TYR A 310 -20.62 -17.16 16.54
N SER A 311 -21.09 -18.42 16.63
CA SER A 311 -21.86 -19.05 15.56
C SER A 311 -23.10 -18.27 15.15
N THR A 312 -23.80 -17.62 16.10
CA THR A 312 -24.97 -16.78 15.79
C THR A 312 -24.60 -15.62 14.87
N LEU A 313 -23.45 -14.99 15.11
CA LEU A 313 -22.94 -13.89 14.30
C LEU A 313 -22.50 -14.40 12.91
N LEU A 314 -21.66 -15.41 12.85
CA LEU A 314 -21.15 -15.97 11.60
C LEU A 314 -22.27 -16.59 10.73
N ASN A 315 -23.28 -17.22 11.33
CA ASN A 315 -24.45 -17.75 10.63
C ASN A 315 -25.38 -16.66 10.08
N SER A 316 -25.21 -15.42 10.49
CA SER A 316 -25.98 -14.29 9.98
C SER A 316 -25.45 -13.74 8.67
N PHE A 317 -24.25 -14.13 8.25
CA PHE A 317 -23.67 -13.70 6.98
C PHE A 317 -24.53 -14.18 5.81
N LYS A 318 -24.75 -13.28 4.86
CA LYS A 318 -25.52 -13.51 3.63
C LYS A 318 -24.87 -12.85 2.45
N THR A 319 -24.90 -13.50 1.32
CA THR A 319 -24.40 -13.04 0.03
C THR A 319 -25.41 -12.14 -0.71
N ASN A 320 -26.15 -11.33 0.03
CA ASN A 320 -27.07 -10.35 -0.53
C ASN A 320 -27.14 -9.08 0.31
N PHE A 321 -27.43 -7.96 -0.32
CA PHE A 321 -27.65 -6.67 0.29
C PHE A 321 -29.00 -6.09 -0.12
N ASN A 322 -29.82 -5.74 0.88
CA ASN A 322 -31.09 -5.06 0.62
C ASN A 322 -30.99 -3.58 0.95
N LYS A 323 -30.88 -2.72 -0.06
CA LYS A 323 -30.83 -1.24 0.07
C LYS A 323 -32.05 -0.63 0.77
N GLN A 324 -33.17 -1.36 0.85
CA GLN A 324 -34.39 -0.90 1.50
C GLN A 324 -34.47 -1.28 2.99
N ASP A 325 -33.61 -2.17 3.46
CA ASP A 325 -33.54 -2.56 4.86
C ASP A 325 -32.84 -1.45 5.67
N LYS A 326 -33.64 -0.63 6.33
CA LYS A 326 -33.13 0.47 7.17
C LYS A 326 -32.30 0.01 8.37
N ALA A 327 -32.39 -1.25 8.74
CA ALA A 327 -31.59 -1.82 9.83
C ALA A 327 -30.14 -2.14 9.39
N VAL A 328 -29.82 -2.07 8.10
CA VAL A 328 -28.46 -2.29 7.59
C VAL A 328 -27.69 -0.97 7.53
N LYS A 329 -26.47 -0.99 8.06
CA LYS A 329 -25.45 0.02 7.78
C LYS A 329 -24.71 -0.40 6.51
N ASP A 330 -24.76 0.44 5.49
CA ASP A 330 -23.97 0.23 4.29
C ASP A 330 -22.53 0.71 4.53
N LEU A 331 -21.57 -0.17 4.30
CA LEU A 331 -20.14 0.12 4.44
C LEU A 331 -19.49 0.53 3.12
N SER A 332 -20.22 0.38 2.00
CA SER A 332 -19.68 0.75 0.70
C SER A 332 -19.47 2.24 0.58
N SER A 333 -18.27 2.61 0.16
CA SER A 333 -17.93 3.98 -0.24
C SER A 333 -18.10 4.21 -1.75
N VAL A 334 -18.58 3.20 -2.48
CA VAL A 334 -18.67 3.23 -3.95
C VAL A 334 -19.89 4.03 -4.42
N VAL A 335 -19.63 5.03 -5.24
CA VAL A 335 -20.65 5.84 -5.92
C VAL A 335 -20.43 5.73 -7.43
N ASN A 336 -21.46 5.27 -8.16
CA ASN A 336 -21.38 5.10 -9.62
C ASN A 336 -20.17 4.25 -10.09
N GLY A 337 -19.79 3.22 -9.32
CA GLY A 337 -18.65 2.37 -9.62
C GLY A 337 -17.28 2.97 -9.30
N MET A 338 -17.24 4.17 -8.75
CA MET A 338 -16.02 4.88 -8.36
C MET A 338 -15.91 4.97 -6.84
N ARG A 339 -14.71 5.00 -6.32
CA ARG A 339 -14.38 5.18 -4.92
C ARG A 339 -13.48 6.38 -4.75
N ASN A 340 -13.81 7.24 -3.80
CA ASN A 340 -12.94 8.36 -3.44
C ASN A 340 -11.76 7.87 -2.60
N VAL A 341 -10.57 8.32 -2.96
CA VAL A 341 -9.33 8.11 -2.21
C VAL A 341 -8.72 9.46 -1.86
N TYR A 342 -8.04 9.53 -0.72
CA TYR A 342 -7.40 10.75 -0.25
C TYR A 342 -5.99 10.43 0.28
N ASN A 343 -5.00 11.14 -0.23
CA ASN A 343 -3.64 11.11 0.32
C ASN A 343 -3.38 12.40 1.10
N GLY A 344 -3.34 12.27 2.43
CA GLY A 344 -3.20 13.41 3.34
C GLY A 344 -1.85 14.10 3.31
N ASP A 345 -0.78 13.37 2.96
CA ASP A 345 0.57 13.93 2.89
C ASP A 345 0.72 14.91 1.73
N TYR A 346 0.02 14.63 0.63
CA TYR A 346 0.04 15.48 -0.57
C TYR A 346 -1.20 16.36 -0.71
N GLY A 347 -2.23 16.16 0.13
CA GLY A 347 -3.49 16.89 0.05
C GLY A 347 -4.26 16.62 -1.25
N ILE A 348 -4.18 15.40 -1.77
CA ILE A 348 -4.81 15.02 -3.04
C ILE A 348 -5.94 14.04 -2.77
N SER A 349 -7.14 14.37 -3.27
CA SER A 349 -8.26 13.44 -3.37
C SER A 349 -8.66 13.20 -4.82
N LEU A 350 -9.14 12.00 -5.11
CA LEU A 350 -9.65 11.65 -6.44
C LEU A 350 -10.57 10.43 -6.36
N ASP A 351 -11.39 10.25 -7.40
CA ASP A 351 -12.20 9.05 -7.55
C ASP A 351 -11.50 8.07 -8.49
N VAL A 352 -11.39 6.81 -8.05
CA VAL A 352 -10.83 5.71 -8.84
C VAL A 352 -11.85 4.58 -8.99
N PRO A 353 -11.80 3.76 -10.04
CA PRO A 353 -12.70 2.62 -10.19
C PRO A 353 -12.62 1.69 -8.97
N ALA A 354 -13.76 1.33 -8.40
CA ALA A 354 -13.82 0.63 -7.12
C ALA A 354 -13.17 -0.77 -7.12
N GLY A 355 -13.11 -1.42 -8.30
CA GLY A 355 -12.47 -2.72 -8.48
C GLY A 355 -10.95 -2.68 -8.66
N TRP A 356 -10.34 -1.49 -8.66
CA TRP A 356 -8.89 -1.37 -8.80
C TRP A 356 -8.17 -1.61 -7.48
N ASP A 357 -7.00 -2.23 -7.56
CA ASP A 357 -6.06 -2.30 -6.43
C ASP A 357 -5.52 -0.91 -6.12
N MET A 358 -5.40 -0.57 -4.84
CA MET A 358 -5.10 0.77 -4.38
C MET A 358 -3.90 0.77 -3.44
N ASP A 359 -2.80 1.35 -3.90
CA ASP A 359 -1.67 1.73 -3.05
C ASP A 359 -1.73 3.25 -2.83
N ASN A 360 -2.50 3.67 -1.82
CA ASN A 360 -2.72 5.07 -1.56
C ASN A 360 -1.48 5.78 -1.00
N GLU A 361 -0.56 5.06 -0.36
CA GLU A 361 0.71 5.61 0.12
C GLU A 361 1.59 6.07 -1.05
N ASN A 362 1.68 5.24 -2.11
CA ASN A 362 2.44 5.55 -3.32
C ASN A 362 1.59 6.21 -4.42
N MET A 363 0.32 6.48 -4.16
CA MET A 363 -0.65 7.01 -5.12
C MET A 363 -0.65 6.23 -6.45
N TYR A 364 -0.66 4.90 -6.35
CA TYR A 364 -0.67 3.97 -7.47
C TYR A 364 -1.92 3.09 -7.42
N TYR A 365 -2.68 3.07 -8.49
CA TYR A 365 -3.95 2.38 -8.62
C TYR A 365 -3.94 1.56 -9.89
N GLU A 366 -4.35 0.29 -9.85
CA GLU A 366 -4.21 -0.62 -10.98
C GLU A 366 -5.41 -1.58 -11.08
N SER A 367 -5.93 -1.77 -12.29
CA SER A 367 -6.90 -2.82 -12.58
C SER A 367 -6.23 -4.20 -12.62
N GLU A 368 -7.01 -5.27 -12.48
CA GLU A 368 -6.51 -6.64 -12.64
C GLU A 368 -5.89 -6.87 -14.04
N ASP A 369 -6.41 -6.18 -15.04
CA ASP A 369 -6.01 -6.30 -16.46
C ASP A 369 -4.93 -5.30 -16.90
N GLY A 370 -4.34 -4.54 -15.95
CA GLY A 370 -3.15 -3.72 -16.19
C GLY A 370 -3.41 -2.27 -16.64
N SER A 371 -4.67 -1.78 -16.62
CA SER A 371 -4.91 -0.33 -16.66
C SER A 371 -4.47 0.29 -15.34
N TYR A 372 -3.79 1.45 -15.37
CA TYR A 372 -3.25 2.03 -14.15
C TYR A 372 -3.34 3.55 -14.11
N LEU A 373 -3.35 4.09 -12.90
CA LEU A 373 -3.16 5.50 -12.59
C LEU A 373 -2.05 5.62 -11.54
N LYS A 374 -1.10 6.50 -11.82
CA LYS A 374 -0.04 6.85 -10.88
C LYS A 374 0.04 8.35 -10.76
N LEU A 375 0.13 8.85 -9.54
CA LEU A 375 0.40 10.26 -9.27
C LEU A 375 1.77 10.42 -8.61
N ASN A 376 2.43 11.53 -8.95
CA ASN A 376 3.71 11.90 -8.35
C ASN A 376 3.77 13.42 -8.15
N VAL A 377 4.39 13.86 -7.06
CA VAL A 377 4.58 15.27 -6.76
C VAL A 377 6.05 15.53 -6.54
N THR A 378 6.59 16.56 -7.21
CA THR A 378 8.00 16.95 -7.09
C THR A 378 8.13 18.48 -7.08
N SER A 379 9.28 19.01 -6.65
CA SER A 379 9.54 20.44 -6.74
C SER A 379 9.73 20.86 -8.19
N ALA A 380 9.07 21.93 -8.60
CA ALA A 380 9.26 22.50 -9.93
C ALA A 380 10.65 23.14 -10.07
N PRO A 381 11.39 22.89 -11.17
CA PRO A 381 12.61 23.61 -11.47
C PRO A 381 12.34 25.11 -11.61
N LYS A 382 13.26 25.95 -11.15
CA LYS A 382 13.10 27.41 -11.21
C LYS A 382 12.95 27.89 -12.66
N GLY A 383 11.83 28.55 -12.96
CA GLY A 383 11.54 29.09 -14.29
C GLY A 383 11.02 28.07 -15.29
N SER A 384 10.64 26.86 -14.84
CA SER A 384 9.92 25.91 -15.68
C SER A 384 8.51 26.38 -16.01
N ASN A 385 7.92 25.79 -17.05
CA ASN A 385 6.52 25.95 -17.42
C ASN A 385 6.01 24.65 -18.08
N LEU A 386 4.69 24.51 -18.19
CA LEU A 386 4.03 23.31 -18.69
C LEU A 386 4.45 22.92 -20.11
N GLU A 387 4.62 23.90 -21.02
CA GLU A 387 5.02 23.65 -22.40
C GLU A 387 6.43 23.06 -22.49
N GLN A 388 7.37 23.63 -21.70
CA GLN A 388 8.73 23.11 -21.63
C GLN A 388 8.74 21.71 -21.03
N TRP A 389 7.97 21.48 -19.98
CA TRP A 389 7.88 20.16 -19.35
C TRP A 389 7.27 19.13 -20.31
N SER A 390 6.13 19.44 -20.95
CA SER A 390 5.54 18.59 -22.00
C SER A 390 6.53 18.28 -23.13
N GLY A 391 7.30 19.30 -23.58
CA GLY A 391 8.34 19.10 -24.59
C GLY A 391 9.45 18.15 -24.13
N GLN A 392 9.85 18.24 -22.85
CA GLN A 392 10.84 17.34 -22.24
C GLN A 392 10.31 15.89 -22.17
N MET A 393 9.05 15.68 -21.79
CA MET A 393 8.42 14.35 -21.73
C MET A 393 8.37 13.71 -23.12
N LYS A 394 7.91 14.45 -24.15
CA LYS A 394 7.91 13.97 -25.54
C LYS A 394 9.32 13.66 -26.06
N LYS A 395 10.31 14.49 -25.73
CA LYS A 395 11.71 14.20 -26.05
C LYS A 395 12.18 12.93 -25.38
N TRP A 396 11.87 12.77 -24.09
CA TRP A 396 12.22 11.57 -23.32
C TRP A 396 11.61 10.31 -23.93
N LEU A 397 10.34 10.37 -24.35
CA LEU A 397 9.67 9.27 -25.05
C LEU A 397 10.43 8.87 -26.34
N GLY A 398 10.78 9.84 -27.18
CA GLY A 398 11.57 9.60 -28.40
C GLY A 398 13.02 9.15 -28.15
N GLU A 399 13.61 9.45 -26.99
CA GLU A 399 14.90 8.91 -26.57
C GLU A 399 14.79 7.48 -25.99
N SER A 400 13.60 7.10 -25.55
CA SER A 400 13.34 5.82 -24.90
C SER A 400 12.81 4.75 -25.84
N PHE A 401 12.09 5.13 -26.90
CA PHE A 401 11.49 4.21 -27.87
C PHE A 401 11.98 4.48 -29.29
N VAL A 402 12.16 3.43 -30.08
CA VAL A 402 12.37 3.55 -31.53
C VAL A 402 11.11 4.09 -32.21
N ASN A 403 11.24 4.76 -33.35
CA ASN A 403 10.15 5.49 -34.00
C ASN A 403 8.91 4.64 -34.28
N GLU A 404 9.09 3.34 -34.53
CA GLU A 404 8.00 2.41 -34.81
C GLU A 404 7.22 1.98 -33.58
N SER A 405 7.78 2.22 -32.39
CA SER A 405 7.26 1.73 -31.12
C SER A 405 6.63 2.82 -30.25
N TYR A 406 6.47 4.05 -30.74
CA TYR A 406 5.75 5.09 -30.03
C TYR A 406 5.06 6.09 -30.96
N LYS A 407 4.09 6.82 -30.43
CA LYS A 407 3.37 7.92 -31.10
C LYS A 407 3.02 8.98 -30.09
N VAL A 408 3.18 10.25 -30.45
CA VAL A 408 2.54 11.38 -29.77
C VAL A 408 1.23 11.64 -30.51
N VAL A 409 0.10 11.32 -29.85
CA VAL A 409 -1.24 11.40 -30.48
C VAL A 409 -1.76 12.84 -30.43
N ALA A 410 -1.73 13.46 -29.23
CA ALA A 410 -2.23 14.81 -29.02
C ALA A 410 -1.53 15.49 -27.84
N THR A 411 -1.63 16.82 -27.80
CA THR A 411 -1.30 17.60 -26.60
C THR A 411 -2.39 18.66 -26.45
N TYR A 412 -3.04 18.70 -25.26
CA TYR A 412 -4.15 19.62 -25.03
C TYR A 412 -4.26 20.02 -23.55
N PRO A 413 -4.81 21.21 -23.27
CA PRO A 413 -5.04 21.63 -21.88
C PRO A 413 -6.33 21.03 -21.31
N ILE A 414 -6.32 20.80 -20.00
CA ILE A 414 -7.49 20.49 -19.16
C ILE A 414 -7.46 21.35 -17.89
N VAL A 415 -8.54 21.31 -17.11
CA VAL A 415 -8.58 21.97 -15.80
C VAL A 415 -8.67 20.91 -14.71
N ILE A 416 -7.75 20.96 -13.73
CA ILE A 416 -7.72 20.10 -12.55
C ILE A 416 -7.66 21.00 -11.32
N SER A 417 -8.55 20.78 -10.35
CA SER A 417 -8.61 21.55 -9.09
C SER A 417 -8.43 23.07 -9.31
N GLY A 418 -9.16 23.61 -10.30
CA GLY A 418 -9.15 25.03 -10.64
C GLY A 418 -7.88 25.57 -11.33
N SER A 419 -6.93 24.71 -11.67
CA SER A 419 -5.67 25.08 -12.35
C SER A 419 -5.57 24.43 -13.73
N THR A 420 -4.90 25.12 -14.66
CA THR A 420 -4.62 24.56 -15.99
C THR A 420 -3.55 23.47 -15.90
N ALA A 421 -3.87 22.30 -16.41
CA ALA A 421 -2.94 21.20 -16.64
C ALA A 421 -2.78 20.94 -18.14
N LEU A 422 -1.67 20.38 -18.55
CA LEU A 422 -1.40 19.99 -19.93
C LEU A 422 -1.32 18.48 -20.02
N VAL A 423 -2.01 17.90 -21.00
CA VAL A 423 -2.03 16.46 -21.26
C VAL A 423 -1.22 16.17 -22.51
N ASN A 424 -0.28 15.23 -22.46
CA ASN A 424 0.23 14.54 -23.63
C ASN A 424 -0.49 13.18 -23.72
N GLU A 425 -1.22 12.96 -24.78
CA GLU A 425 -1.74 11.65 -25.14
C GLU A 425 -0.71 10.95 -26.01
N VAL A 426 -0.15 9.85 -25.52
CA VAL A 426 0.90 9.09 -26.18
C VAL A 426 0.51 7.62 -26.31
N GLN A 427 1.13 6.93 -27.24
CA GLN A 427 1.03 5.49 -27.36
C GLN A 427 2.44 4.91 -27.48
N TYR A 428 2.67 3.77 -26.82
CA TYR A 428 3.91 3.03 -26.95
C TYR A 428 3.67 1.52 -26.94
N ASN A 429 4.65 0.77 -27.44
CA ASN A 429 4.59 -0.68 -27.54
C ASN A 429 5.97 -1.27 -27.23
N TYR A 430 6.03 -2.09 -26.17
CA TYR A 430 7.26 -2.81 -25.81
C TYR A 430 7.48 -4.08 -26.63
N GLY A 431 6.52 -4.48 -27.47
CA GLY A 431 6.53 -5.70 -28.25
C GLY A 431 5.42 -6.70 -27.86
N ASP A 432 4.62 -6.36 -26.87
CA ASP A 432 3.50 -7.15 -26.31
C ASP A 432 2.11 -6.53 -26.56
N GLY A 433 2.04 -5.38 -27.22
CA GLY A 433 0.81 -4.64 -27.49
C GLY A 433 0.99 -3.15 -27.30
N TRP A 434 0.04 -2.37 -27.83
CA TRP A 434 0.04 -0.92 -27.65
C TRP A 434 -0.60 -0.55 -26.31
N THR A 435 0.03 0.36 -25.60
CA THR A 435 -0.55 1.05 -24.45
C THR A 435 -0.83 2.50 -24.80
N THR A 436 -2.03 2.99 -24.52
CA THR A 436 -2.34 4.42 -24.57
C THR A 436 -2.09 5.00 -23.19
N GLU A 437 -1.30 6.07 -23.11
CA GLU A 437 -0.99 6.75 -21.86
C GLU A 437 -1.28 8.24 -21.97
N TYR A 438 -1.89 8.78 -20.92
CA TYR A 438 -2.12 10.19 -20.71
C TYR A 438 -1.16 10.69 -19.65
N GLU A 439 -0.16 11.46 -20.08
CA GLU A 439 0.77 12.16 -19.21
C GLU A 439 0.17 13.52 -18.85
N VAL A 440 -0.30 13.67 -17.61
CA VAL A 440 -0.98 14.88 -17.14
C VAL A 440 -0.04 15.71 -16.27
N MET A 441 0.24 16.92 -16.66
CA MET A 441 1.23 17.81 -16.04
C MET A 441 0.55 19.07 -15.51
N LEU A 442 0.77 19.38 -14.23
CA LEU A 442 0.30 20.59 -13.59
C LEU A 442 1.42 21.20 -12.75
N GLU A 443 1.66 22.51 -12.88
CA GLU A 443 2.62 23.24 -12.02
C GLU A 443 1.87 24.27 -11.18
N LYS A 444 2.05 24.22 -9.86
CA LYS A 444 1.41 25.15 -8.92
C LYS A 444 2.26 25.32 -7.66
N ASN A 445 2.35 26.54 -7.15
CA ASN A 445 3.04 26.87 -5.89
C ASN A 445 4.49 26.34 -5.79
N GLY A 446 5.19 26.22 -6.93
CA GLY A 446 6.57 25.72 -6.97
C GLY A 446 6.68 24.19 -6.97
N PHE A 447 5.57 23.49 -7.16
CA PHE A 447 5.52 22.04 -7.29
C PHE A 447 4.96 21.60 -8.63
N ARG A 448 5.36 20.41 -9.06
CA ARG A 448 4.83 19.66 -10.20
C ARG A 448 3.97 18.53 -9.68
N TYR A 449 2.76 18.45 -10.19
CA TYR A 449 1.83 17.35 -10.00
C TYR A 449 1.75 16.61 -11.33
N TYR A 450 2.11 15.36 -11.32
CA TYR A 450 2.17 14.52 -12.50
C TYR A 450 1.29 13.30 -12.34
N ALA A 451 0.41 13.05 -13.29
CA ALA A 451 -0.37 11.82 -13.33
C ALA A 451 -0.11 11.07 -14.64
N GLU A 452 0.12 9.78 -14.52
CA GLU A 452 0.22 8.82 -15.63
C GLU A 452 -1.02 7.94 -15.60
N TYR A 453 -1.82 7.97 -16.64
CA TYR A 453 -2.97 7.09 -16.82
C TYR A 453 -2.74 6.21 -18.02
N GLY A 454 -2.42 4.94 -17.81
CA GLY A 454 -2.06 3.97 -18.84
C GLY A 454 -3.14 2.91 -19.05
N VAL A 455 -3.49 2.65 -20.32
CA VAL A 455 -4.51 1.67 -20.71
C VAL A 455 -3.98 0.78 -21.80
N PRO A 456 -3.81 -0.54 -21.56
CA PRO A 456 -3.47 -1.53 -22.59
C PRO A 456 -4.52 -1.60 -23.70
N GLU A 457 -4.10 -1.99 -24.91
CA GLU A 457 -4.97 -1.99 -26.08
C GLU A 457 -6.18 -2.93 -25.97
N ASP A 458 -6.05 -4.01 -25.24
CA ASP A 458 -7.12 -4.98 -24.96
C ASP A 458 -8.11 -4.47 -23.89
N GLN A 459 -7.76 -3.40 -23.15
CA GLN A 459 -8.59 -2.76 -22.11
C GLN A 459 -9.16 -1.39 -22.53
N LYS A 460 -9.42 -1.17 -23.81
CA LYS A 460 -9.89 0.13 -24.34
C LYS A 460 -11.14 0.70 -23.66
N ALA A 461 -11.96 -0.13 -23.01
CA ALA A 461 -13.11 0.33 -22.24
C ALA A 461 -12.70 1.28 -21.11
N ASP A 462 -11.54 1.07 -20.50
CA ASP A 462 -11.03 1.85 -19.39
C ASP A 462 -10.61 3.26 -19.78
N LEU A 463 -10.40 3.54 -21.07
CA LEU A 463 -10.17 4.91 -21.56
C LEU A 463 -11.31 5.87 -21.17
N ALA A 464 -12.51 5.33 -20.96
CA ALA A 464 -13.67 6.13 -20.53
C ALA A 464 -13.49 6.74 -19.14
N TYR A 465 -12.74 6.08 -18.24
CA TYR A 465 -12.51 6.57 -16.88
C TYR A 465 -11.62 7.81 -16.81
N PHE A 466 -10.72 8.00 -17.79
CA PHE A 466 -9.76 9.11 -17.76
C PHE A 466 -10.41 10.46 -17.43
N LYS A 467 -11.48 10.79 -18.14
CA LYS A 467 -12.15 12.09 -17.98
C LYS A 467 -12.78 12.25 -16.60
N ASP A 468 -13.39 11.20 -16.07
CA ASP A 468 -14.08 11.25 -14.78
C ASP A 468 -13.07 11.28 -13.64
N ILE A 469 -11.99 10.52 -13.74
CA ILE A 469 -10.86 10.56 -12.79
C ILE A 469 -10.26 11.97 -12.77
N MET A 470 -9.85 12.50 -13.90
CA MET A 470 -9.21 13.84 -13.97
C MET A 470 -10.12 14.96 -13.44
N LYS A 471 -11.42 14.85 -13.64
CA LYS A 471 -12.41 15.81 -13.14
C LYS A 471 -12.59 15.72 -11.62
N SER A 472 -12.41 14.54 -11.05
CA SER A 472 -12.58 14.30 -9.61
C SER A 472 -11.36 14.71 -8.79
N ILE A 473 -10.20 14.90 -9.42
CA ILE A 473 -8.97 15.30 -8.70
C ILE A 473 -9.19 16.67 -8.05
N ASP A 474 -9.05 16.68 -6.73
CA ASP A 474 -8.97 17.90 -5.93
C ASP A 474 -7.65 17.95 -5.17
N ILE A 475 -6.98 19.11 -5.23
CA ILE A 475 -5.63 19.31 -4.68
C ILE A 475 -5.65 20.49 -3.71
N GLU A 476 -5.33 20.23 -2.48
CA GLU A 476 -5.06 21.25 -1.47
C GLU A 476 -3.59 21.70 -1.59
N TYR A 477 -3.32 22.63 -2.51
CA TYR A 477 -1.96 23.01 -2.93
C TYR A 477 -1.03 23.50 -1.80
N GLU A 478 -1.57 23.93 -0.68
CA GLU A 478 -0.80 24.38 0.48
C GLU A 478 -0.21 23.20 1.26
N VAL A 479 -0.84 22.02 1.23
CA VAL A 479 -0.42 20.85 2.01
C VAL A 479 1.00 20.44 1.65
N VAL A 480 1.32 20.33 0.37
CA VAL A 480 2.66 19.92 -0.08
C VAL A 480 3.75 20.88 0.40
N SER A 481 3.50 22.19 0.32
CA SER A 481 4.46 23.19 0.77
C SER A 481 4.67 23.17 2.30
N ASP A 482 3.63 22.81 3.03
CA ASP A 482 3.63 22.78 4.49
C ASP A 482 4.20 21.47 5.05
N THR A 483 3.98 20.35 4.35
CA THR A 483 4.42 19.01 4.76
C THR A 483 5.84 18.71 4.31
N PHE A 484 6.15 19.04 3.06
CA PHE A 484 7.44 18.76 2.44
C PHE A 484 8.13 20.09 2.10
N GLY A 485 9.40 20.14 2.29
CA GLY A 485 10.21 21.24 1.77
C GLY A 485 10.51 21.01 0.27
N ARG A 486 11.79 20.90 -0.08
CA ARG A 486 12.19 20.55 -1.44
C ARG A 486 12.08 19.05 -1.63
N MET A 487 11.27 18.63 -2.61
CA MET A 487 11.14 17.25 -3.06
C MET A 487 12.11 16.98 -4.21
N GLU A 488 12.59 15.74 -4.32
CA GLU A 488 13.47 15.36 -5.43
C GLU A 488 12.76 15.53 -6.77
N GLU A 489 13.53 15.92 -7.78
CA GLU A 489 13.04 15.99 -9.15
C GLU A 489 12.66 14.58 -9.62
N ASP A 490 11.61 14.49 -10.43
CA ASP A 490 11.21 13.25 -11.08
C ASP A 490 12.39 12.65 -11.87
N ALA A 491 12.54 11.33 -11.80
CA ALA A 491 13.59 10.61 -12.54
C ALA A 491 13.55 10.89 -14.05
N TYR A 492 12.38 11.20 -14.60
CA TYR A 492 12.19 11.58 -16.01
C TYR A 492 12.78 12.93 -16.39
N LEU A 493 13.01 13.82 -15.41
CA LEU A 493 13.58 15.13 -15.62
C LEU A 493 15.08 15.18 -15.33
N ILE A 494 15.65 14.10 -14.83
CA ILE A 494 17.08 14.02 -14.59
C ILE A 494 17.81 14.16 -15.93
N ASP A 495 18.75 15.12 -15.96
CA ASP A 495 19.65 15.28 -17.10
C ASP A 495 20.37 13.94 -17.38
N LYS A 496 20.03 13.32 -18.52
CA LYS A 496 20.59 12.01 -18.93
C LYS A 496 22.11 12.04 -19.14
N SER A 497 22.73 13.21 -19.17
CA SER A 497 24.19 13.35 -19.19
C SER A 497 24.84 13.16 -17.82
N LYS A 498 24.08 13.28 -16.72
CA LYS A 498 24.60 13.10 -15.37
C LYS A 498 24.95 11.66 -15.09
N ILE A 499 26.16 11.45 -14.60
CA ILE A 499 26.72 10.16 -14.23
C ILE A 499 27.22 10.17 -12.79
N ILE A 500 27.16 9.03 -12.14
CA ILE A 500 27.70 8.82 -10.79
C ILE A 500 28.78 7.74 -10.90
N THR A 501 29.98 8.04 -10.38
CA THR A 501 31.02 7.02 -10.26
C THR A 501 30.75 6.17 -9.01
N LYS A 502 30.57 4.88 -9.20
CA LYS A 502 30.42 3.88 -8.15
C LYS A 502 31.65 2.98 -8.11
N SER A 503 32.01 2.50 -6.93
CA SER A 503 33.15 1.61 -6.75
C SER A 503 32.86 0.54 -5.71
N SER A 504 33.44 -0.66 -5.92
CA SER A 504 33.46 -1.76 -4.96
C SER A 504 34.86 -1.95 -4.40
N LYS A 505 34.99 -1.93 -3.08
CA LYS A 505 36.23 -2.31 -2.40
C LYS A 505 36.36 -3.83 -2.30
N ALA A 506 35.25 -4.54 -2.06
CA ALA A 506 35.22 -5.99 -2.00
C ALA A 506 35.61 -6.63 -3.34
N TYR A 507 35.02 -6.14 -4.43
CA TYR A 507 35.21 -6.70 -5.77
C TYR A 507 36.18 -5.91 -6.66
N LYS A 508 36.93 -4.94 -6.11
CA LYS A 508 38.08 -4.26 -6.75
C LYS A 508 37.78 -3.65 -8.14
N PHE A 509 36.62 -3.04 -8.32
CA PHE A 509 36.29 -2.34 -9.56
C PHE A 509 35.57 -1.02 -9.31
N LYS A 510 35.50 -0.18 -10.32
CA LYS A 510 34.67 1.02 -10.42
C LYS A 510 34.03 1.13 -11.79
N LEU A 511 32.90 1.82 -11.86
CA LEU A 511 32.23 2.19 -13.10
C LEU A 511 31.40 3.46 -12.94
N ASN A 512 31.05 4.06 -14.07
CA ASN A 512 30.18 5.23 -14.14
C ASN A 512 28.78 4.76 -14.48
N VAL A 513 27.79 5.08 -13.64
CA VAL A 513 26.37 4.73 -13.83
C VAL A 513 25.59 6.00 -14.16
N PRO A 514 24.75 6.02 -15.20
CA PRO A 514 23.84 7.13 -15.44
C PRO A 514 22.90 7.36 -14.24
N GLN A 515 22.73 8.61 -13.84
CA GLN A 515 21.90 8.93 -12.68
C GLN A 515 20.41 8.58 -12.90
N PHE A 516 19.94 8.57 -14.17
CA PHE A 516 18.57 8.22 -14.52
C PHE A 516 18.26 6.71 -14.51
N TRP A 517 19.27 5.85 -14.27
CA TRP A 517 19.03 4.42 -14.09
C TRP A 517 18.54 4.14 -12.68
N THR A 518 17.48 3.36 -12.57
CA THR A 518 16.87 2.98 -11.29
C THR A 518 17.71 1.89 -10.61
N PRO A 519 18.27 2.14 -9.41
CA PRO A 519 18.99 1.13 -8.68
C PRO A 519 18.03 0.07 -8.11
N MET A 520 18.26 -1.20 -8.45
CA MET A 520 17.54 -2.35 -7.88
C MET A 520 18.34 -2.99 -6.75
N LYS A 521 19.65 -3.15 -6.95
CA LYS A 521 20.61 -3.65 -5.97
C LYS A 521 21.90 -2.84 -6.14
N ASP A 522 22.04 -1.76 -5.38
CA ASP A 522 23.16 -0.82 -5.57
C ASP A 522 24.20 -0.86 -4.43
N ARG A 523 24.19 -1.91 -3.64
CA ARG A 523 25.23 -2.16 -2.64
C ARG A 523 26.46 -2.75 -3.33
N PHE A 524 27.43 -1.91 -3.68
CA PHE A 524 28.62 -2.30 -4.43
C PHE A 524 29.55 -3.25 -3.67
N GLU A 525 29.34 -3.44 -2.39
CA GLU A 525 30.07 -4.42 -1.55
C GLU A 525 29.36 -5.80 -1.48
N SER A 526 28.26 -5.99 -2.21
CA SER A 526 27.54 -7.26 -2.35
C SER A 526 27.26 -7.58 -3.82
N SER A 527 27.13 -8.86 -4.16
CA SER A 527 26.80 -9.38 -5.50
C SER A 527 25.42 -10.02 -5.46
N PRO A 528 24.54 -9.83 -6.47
CA PRO A 528 24.74 -8.99 -7.66
C PRO A 528 24.48 -7.50 -7.43
N ILE A 529 25.05 -6.66 -8.31
CA ILE A 529 24.73 -5.24 -8.47
C ILE A 529 23.80 -5.11 -9.68
N GLU A 530 22.70 -4.36 -9.54
CA GLU A 530 21.67 -4.35 -10.56
C GLU A 530 21.02 -2.97 -10.71
N TYR A 531 20.84 -2.55 -11.97
CA TYR A 531 20.12 -1.35 -12.37
C TYR A 531 19.11 -1.67 -13.47
N GLN A 532 17.99 -0.94 -13.44
CA GLN A 532 16.99 -0.95 -14.50
C GLN A 532 16.91 0.42 -15.19
N TYR A 533 16.52 0.42 -16.44
CA TYR A 533 16.20 1.61 -17.23
C TYR A 533 15.10 1.24 -18.23
N THR A 534 14.51 2.23 -18.88
CA THR A 534 13.39 1.97 -19.80
C THR A 534 13.73 0.88 -20.81
N GLY A 535 12.99 -0.22 -20.75
CA GLY A 535 13.16 -1.40 -21.61
C GLY A 535 14.46 -2.18 -21.39
N GLY A 536 15.24 -1.89 -20.33
CA GLY A 536 16.53 -2.54 -20.17
C GLY A 536 16.96 -2.83 -18.74
N ARG A 537 17.98 -3.68 -18.65
CA ARG A 537 18.60 -4.12 -17.39
C ARG A 537 20.12 -4.19 -17.54
N PHE A 538 20.81 -3.76 -16.52
CA PHE A 538 22.25 -3.91 -16.35
C PHE A 538 22.55 -4.62 -15.03
N MET A 539 23.38 -5.65 -15.05
CA MET A 539 23.74 -6.41 -13.85
C MET A 539 25.22 -6.80 -13.87
N ILE A 540 25.86 -6.76 -12.70
CA ILE A 540 27.19 -7.32 -12.48
C ILE A 540 27.08 -8.35 -11.36
N THR A 541 27.53 -9.59 -11.65
CA THR A 541 27.88 -10.56 -10.60
C THR A 541 29.38 -10.63 -10.45
N ALA A 542 29.86 -10.79 -9.22
CA ALA A 542 31.26 -10.96 -8.91
C ALA A 542 31.40 -12.13 -7.91
N GLU A 543 32.15 -13.14 -8.30
CA GLU A 543 32.28 -14.41 -7.58
C GLU A 543 33.76 -14.68 -7.30
N PRO A 544 34.19 -14.52 -6.05
CA PRO A 544 35.55 -14.92 -5.64
C PRO A 544 35.75 -16.43 -5.82
N ASP A 545 36.98 -16.82 -6.08
CA ASP A 545 37.43 -18.23 -6.16
C ASP A 545 36.70 -19.11 -7.19
N THR A 546 36.00 -18.49 -8.17
CA THR A 546 35.34 -19.17 -9.28
C THR A 546 36.21 -19.09 -10.54
N SER A 547 36.38 -20.21 -11.27
CA SER A 547 37.09 -20.22 -12.55
C SER A 547 36.23 -19.60 -13.66
N VAL A 548 36.77 -18.62 -14.39
CA VAL A 548 36.07 -18.02 -15.52
C VAL A 548 35.89 -19.05 -16.68
N GLU A 549 36.83 -19.94 -16.86
CA GLU A 549 36.76 -21.03 -17.87
C GLU A 549 35.61 -21.99 -17.55
N GLU A 550 35.44 -22.33 -16.25
CA GLU A 550 34.33 -23.17 -15.81
C GLU A 550 32.98 -22.43 -15.97
N ALA A 551 32.88 -21.16 -15.54
CA ALA A 551 31.68 -20.35 -15.71
C ALA A 551 31.30 -20.22 -17.22
N VAL A 552 32.24 -19.98 -18.11
CA VAL A 552 32.02 -19.93 -19.56
C VAL A 552 31.54 -21.28 -20.09
N SER A 553 32.15 -22.40 -19.63
CA SER A 553 31.74 -23.74 -20.05
C SER A 553 30.33 -24.09 -19.61
N GLN A 554 29.98 -23.80 -18.35
CA GLN A 554 28.65 -24.01 -17.80
C GLN A 554 27.59 -23.17 -18.53
N LEU A 555 27.88 -21.88 -18.76
CA LEU A 555 26.98 -20.99 -19.48
C LEU A 555 26.76 -21.40 -20.93
N ARG A 556 27.83 -21.85 -21.61
CA ARG A 556 27.74 -22.41 -22.98
C ARG A 556 26.88 -23.67 -23.01
N ALA A 557 27.07 -24.58 -22.06
CA ALA A 557 26.25 -25.78 -21.94
C ALA A 557 24.78 -25.44 -21.69
N TYR A 558 24.53 -24.51 -20.79
CA TYR A 558 23.19 -24.02 -20.48
C TYR A 558 22.48 -23.46 -21.74
N TYR A 559 23.11 -22.56 -22.48
CA TYR A 559 22.51 -21.98 -23.66
C TYR A 559 22.33 -22.99 -24.79
N ASN A 560 23.25 -23.91 -24.97
CA ASN A 560 23.10 -24.98 -25.94
C ASN A 560 21.90 -25.89 -25.63
N GLU A 561 21.61 -26.15 -24.38
CA GLU A 561 20.43 -26.91 -23.98
C GLU A 561 19.15 -26.07 -24.05
N ALA A 562 19.19 -24.81 -23.63
CA ALA A 562 18.05 -23.91 -23.66
C ALA A 562 17.54 -23.67 -25.09
N THR A 563 18.43 -23.47 -26.06
CA THR A 563 18.09 -23.28 -27.49
C THR A 563 17.51 -24.53 -28.15
N LYS A 564 17.75 -25.73 -27.62
CA LYS A 564 17.08 -26.97 -28.07
C LYS A 564 15.63 -27.05 -27.56
N LYS A 565 15.34 -26.45 -26.38
CA LYS A 565 14.05 -26.53 -25.70
C LYS A 565 13.10 -25.41 -26.09
N SER A 566 13.61 -24.24 -26.45
CA SER A 566 12.80 -23.07 -26.81
C SER A 566 13.37 -22.37 -28.04
N LYS A 567 12.47 -21.89 -28.91
CA LYS A 567 12.79 -21.01 -30.03
C LYS A 567 12.91 -19.54 -29.61
N ASP A 568 12.55 -19.23 -28.39
CA ASP A 568 12.55 -17.88 -27.85
C ASP A 568 13.95 -17.40 -27.43
N LEU A 569 14.95 -18.29 -27.54
CA LEU A 569 16.33 -17.97 -27.26
C LEU A 569 17.21 -18.30 -28.47
N ILE A 570 17.94 -17.32 -28.96
CA ILE A 570 18.89 -17.46 -30.09
C ILE A 570 20.26 -16.97 -29.62
N ILE A 571 21.29 -17.76 -29.82
CA ILE A 571 22.69 -17.35 -29.64
C ILE A 571 23.14 -16.66 -30.93
N ARG A 572 23.27 -15.32 -30.89
CA ARG A 572 23.76 -14.52 -32.01
C ARG A 572 25.26 -14.72 -32.27
N GLY A 573 26.02 -14.98 -31.19
CA GLY A 573 27.46 -15.22 -31.28
C GLY A 573 28.10 -15.42 -29.90
N ILE A 574 29.28 -16.08 -29.94
CA ILE A 574 30.15 -16.22 -28.77
C ILE A 574 31.55 -15.81 -29.24
N GLU A 575 32.10 -14.78 -28.64
CA GLU A 575 33.36 -14.15 -29.08
C GLU A 575 34.34 -14.06 -27.89
N ASN A 576 35.63 -14.31 -28.20
CA ASN A 576 36.71 -13.99 -27.26
C ASN A 576 37.29 -12.64 -27.60
N THR A 577 37.42 -11.76 -26.62
CA THR A 577 37.90 -10.39 -26.79
C THR A 577 38.64 -9.92 -25.54
N THR A 578 38.89 -8.64 -25.41
CA THR A 578 39.38 -8.00 -24.19
C THR A 578 38.32 -7.06 -23.61
N PHE A 579 38.14 -7.11 -22.29
CA PHE A 579 37.26 -6.21 -21.54
C PHE A 579 38.03 -5.68 -20.33
N ALA A 580 38.02 -4.37 -20.12
CA ALA A 580 38.76 -3.71 -19.04
C ALA A 580 40.26 -4.12 -18.97
N GLY A 581 40.85 -4.46 -20.09
CA GLY A 581 42.27 -4.84 -20.20
C GLY A 581 42.59 -6.32 -19.91
N VAL A 582 41.58 -7.16 -19.68
CA VAL A 582 41.75 -8.61 -19.49
C VAL A 582 41.02 -9.42 -20.57
N ASN A 583 41.36 -10.69 -20.72
CA ASN A 583 40.66 -11.58 -21.65
C ASN A 583 39.22 -11.79 -21.19
N ALA A 584 38.27 -11.75 -22.10
CA ALA A 584 36.84 -11.91 -21.83
C ALA A 584 36.18 -12.78 -22.92
N THR A 585 35.16 -13.54 -22.51
CA THR A 585 34.21 -14.21 -23.39
C THR A 585 32.90 -13.48 -23.41
N VAL A 586 32.39 -13.14 -24.58
CA VAL A 586 31.14 -12.40 -24.79
C VAL A 586 30.12 -13.30 -25.45
N PHE A 587 28.97 -13.46 -24.80
CA PHE A 587 27.79 -14.11 -25.38
C PHE A 587 26.83 -13.02 -25.85
N LYS A 588 26.42 -13.08 -27.13
CA LYS A 588 25.39 -12.22 -27.71
C LYS A 588 24.14 -13.04 -27.93
N LEU A 589 23.05 -12.60 -27.34
CA LEU A 589 21.81 -13.35 -27.26
C LEU A 589 20.66 -12.51 -27.78
N HIS A 590 19.71 -13.17 -28.42
CA HIS A 590 18.38 -12.62 -28.64
C HIS A 590 17.37 -13.55 -27.94
N GLN A 591 16.46 -12.98 -27.16
CA GLN A 591 15.48 -13.77 -26.43
C GLN A 591 14.11 -13.09 -26.42
N ILE A 592 13.06 -13.89 -26.48
CA ILE A 592 11.69 -13.45 -26.29
C ILE A 592 11.29 -13.88 -24.88
N LYS A 593 10.88 -12.95 -24.05
CA LYS A 593 10.41 -13.23 -22.69
C LYS A 593 9.04 -12.59 -22.51
N ASN A 594 8.03 -13.41 -22.23
CA ASN A 594 6.63 -12.97 -22.14
C ASN A 594 6.16 -12.21 -23.40
N GLY A 595 6.51 -12.70 -24.58
CA GLY A 595 6.19 -12.06 -25.85
C GLY A 595 7.11 -10.91 -26.26
N ILE A 596 7.92 -10.37 -25.35
CA ILE A 596 8.76 -9.19 -25.56
C ILE A 596 10.16 -9.60 -26.04
N PRO A 597 10.66 -9.09 -27.18
CA PRO A 597 11.98 -9.39 -27.70
C PRO A 597 13.08 -8.52 -27.06
N TYR A 598 14.21 -9.14 -26.73
CA TYR A 598 15.38 -8.50 -26.12
C TYR A 598 16.68 -8.91 -26.82
N GLU A 599 17.56 -7.94 -27.04
CA GLU A 599 18.98 -8.21 -27.27
C GLU A 599 19.72 -8.24 -25.92
N GLY A 600 20.45 -9.31 -25.67
CA GLY A 600 21.22 -9.55 -24.44
C GLY A 600 22.72 -9.70 -24.72
N VAL A 601 23.54 -9.20 -23.82
CA VAL A 601 24.99 -9.42 -23.84
C VAL A 601 25.44 -9.87 -22.45
N GLN A 602 26.24 -10.95 -22.41
CA GLN A 602 26.93 -11.38 -21.20
C GLN A 602 28.43 -11.41 -21.44
N ILE A 603 29.19 -10.74 -20.60
CA ILE A 603 30.63 -10.61 -20.66
C ILE A 603 31.24 -11.27 -19.45
N LEU A 604 31.97 -12.36 -19.63
CA LEU A 604 32.63 -13.09 -18.57
C LEU A 604 34.14 -12.85 -18.65
N PHE A 605 34.73 -12.47 -17.54
CA PHE A 605 36.17 -12.21 -17.40
C PHE A 605 36.60 -12.40 -15.95
N SER A 606 37.91 -12.54 -15.74
CA SER A 606 38.43 -12.65 -14.39
C SER A 606 39.59 -11.70 -14.14
N ASN A 607 39.75 -11.27 -12.91
CA ASN A 607 40.89 -10.51 -12.44
C ASN A 607 41.16 -10.76 -10.95
N ASN A 608 42.41 -11.06 -10.59
CA ASN A 608 42.84 -11.27 -9.20
C ASN A 608 41.99 -12.29 -8.42
N GLY A 609 41.64 -13.41 -9.04
CA GLY A 609 40.88 -14.50 -8.38
C GLY A 609 39.36 -14.22 -8.25
N ILE A 610 38.86 -13.15 -8.86
CA ILE A 610 37.43 -12.85 -8.92
C ILE A 610 36.94 -13.01 -10.35
N THR A 611 35.90 -13.81 -10.56
CA THR A 611 35.19 -13.94 -11.82
C THR A 611 34.02 -12.99 -11.84
N TYR A 612 33.91 -12.22 -12.91
CA TYR A 612 32.86 -11.24 -13.14
C TYR A 612 31.99 -11.67 -14.32
N THR A 613 30.68 -11.51 -14.17
CA THR A 613 29.73 -11.57 -15.27
C THR A 613 29.00 -10.25 -15.36
N VAL A 614 29.17 -9.50 -16.46
CA VAL A 614 28.39 -8.33 -16.78
C VAL A 614 27.27 -8.75 -17.72
N THR A 615 26.03 -8.54 -17.31
CA THR A 615 24.84 -8.87 -18.10
C THR A 615 24.10 -7.60 -18.45
N THR A 616 23.79 -7.42 -19.72
CA THR A 616 22.91 -6.38 -20.23
C THR A 616 21.76 -7.01 -21.00
N ALA A 617 20.58 -6.42 -20.90
CA ALA A 617 19.45 -6.74 -21.74
C ALA A 617 18.77 -5.43 -22.14
N LEU A 618 18.35 -5.32 -23.39
CA LEU A 618 17.64 -4.16 -23.91
C LEU A 618 16.53 -4.66 -24.85
N ASN A 619 15.30 -4.21 -24.58
CA ASN A 619 14.15 -4.49 -25.43
C ASN A 619 14.35 -3.87 -26.82
N ASP A 620 13.94 -4.56 -27.87
CA ASP A 620 14.09 -4.10 -29.26
C ASP A 620 13.35 -2.78 -29.50
N ALA A 621 12.17 -2.60 -28.90
CA ALA A 621 11.40 -1.37 -28.96
C ALA A 621 12.10 -0.16 -28.28
N ASN A 622 13.00 -0.42 -27.34
CA ASN A 622 13.78 0.59 -26.62
C ASN A 622 15.24 0.68 -27.07
N ALA A 623 15.61 -0.01 -28.16
CA ALA A 623 16.98 -0.07 -28.64
C ALA A 623 17.38 1.21 -29.41
N THR A 624 17.06 2.38 -28.86
CA THR A 624 17.43 3.69 -29.41
C THR A 624 18.94 3.92 -29.34
N GLN A 625 19.45 4.86 -30.15
CA GLN A 625 20.86 5.22 -30.08
C GLN A 625 21.25 5.78 -28.71
N VAL A 626 20.36 6.56 -28.06
CA VAL A 626 20.60 7.10 -26.71
C VAL A 626 20.80 6.00 -25.67
N GLN A 627 19.95 4.97 -25.70
CA GLN A 627 20.07 3.83 -24.77
C GLN A 627 21.32 2.99 -25.04
N LYS A 628 21.61 2.72 -26.32
CA LYS A 628 22.83 2.00 -26.72
C LYS A 628 24.10 2.75 -26.31
N ASP A 629 24.15 4.06 -26.54
CA ASP A 629 25.28 4.90 -26.15
C ASP A 629 25.46 4.93 -24.63
N ALA A 630 24.37 4.97 -23.86
CA ALA A 630 24.42 4.93 -22.41
C ALA A 630 25.04 3.62 -21.91
N LEU A 631 24.55 2.48 -22.44
CA LEU A 631 25.11 1.15 -22.13
C LEU A 631 26.59 1.05 -22.49
N GLU A 632 26.96 1.49 -23.69
CA GLU A 632 28.34 1.46 -24.14
C GLU A 632 29.27 2.30 -23.26
N LYS A 633 28.82 3.49 -22.86
CA LYS A 633 29.56 4.35 -21.94
C LYS A 633 29.77 3.69 -20.57
N VAL A 634 28.73 3.04 -20.02
CA VAL A 634 28.84 2.29 -18.75
C VAL A 634 29.86 1.16 -18.89
N LEU A 635 29.74 0.33 -19.93
CA LEU A 635 30.67 -0.79 -20.19
C LEU A 635 32.13 -0.29 -20.35
N LYS A 636 32.34 0.76 -21.14
CA LYS A 636 33.68 1.35 -21.35
C LYS A 636 34.27 1.99 -20.09
N SER A 637 33.44 2.39 -19.12
CA SER A 637 33.88 3.00 -17.88
C SER A 637 34.33 2.02 -16.81
N PHE A 638 34.03 0.72 -17.02
CA PHE A 638 34.45 -0.32 -16.07
C PHE A 638 35.99 -0.38 -16.00
N ALA A 639 36.50 -0.28 -14.81
CA ALA A 639 37.93 -0.33 -14.56
C ALA A 639 38.23 -1.01 -13.22
N PHE A 640 39.30 -1.80 -13.17
CA PHE A 640 39.78 -2.37 -11.91
C PHE A 640 40.42 -1.28 -11.05
N THR A 641 40.17 -1.38 -9.73
CA THR A 641 40.86 -0.56 -8.75
C THR A 641 42.15 -1.24 -8.31
N LYS A 642 43.22 -0.46 -8.05
CA LYS A 642 44.47 -1.02 -7.55
C LYS A 642 44.27 -1.66 -6.17
N LEU A 643 44.91 -2.78 -5.92
CA LEU A 643 45.12 -3.30 -4.59
C LEU A 643 46.03 -2.30 -3.85
N ASN A 644 45.49 -1.54 -2.91
CA ASN A 644 46.30 -0.81 -1.93
C ASN A 644 46.58 -1.74 -0.75
#